data_652e22181dc500ce201f3754b07bdfc4
#
_entry.id   652e22181dc500ce201f3754b07bdfc4
#
_cell.length_a   1.000
_cell.length_b   1.000
_cell.length_c   1.000
_cell.angle_alpha   90.00
_cell.angle_beta   90.00
_cell.angle_gamma   90.00
#
_symmetry.space_group_name_H-M   'P 1'
#
loop_
_entity.id
_entity.type
_entity.pdbx_description
1 polymer ?
#
loop_
_entity_poly.entity_id
_entity_poly.type
_entity_poly.pdbx_seq_one_letter_code
_entity_poly.pdbx_strand_id
1 'polypeptide(L)'
;MSSPFDDIELPTVEEVDAATKTGATLPLRRIVPTKTDVKESKDSSPIISRGMSQDPEPFVRITRGLEGSDKHFERVPLSEVGGYLRRHTNCYERTNPTEDDASSVLNRIYIDLDGKASPDMSEMDFNELVDNVATALRLNIEDDVCVMDSSQYQLQGFDKGVPTMTNKLSFRIHWTKRHGTKRAIGKFVEGFIPTLREMLNEFCQLNDDATFPHLNVDMSVYKGNRKMRMLGSSKDFPSKHLTEKRPLKITSDGHTFKDTLITLIPSDSVLLEFVESAPPAVVVVPDKAEVENSIDGEDGDDGELLTDVISKLSPSRVDNYNDWVRLGIIIFNEGLGFDVWFNASKRSKHFQAGTHAYAMERWMTFKKGNISQATLWKWLREDNPTAFTELSKLRNDFWTLLKCPNHAEVARYFYNLKPDAYLFNEDLKWYQLSPMGTWKHYERSPSGLLNDIWATFKMVVKEHWEQIPPPPHDDESIKRKVKALGEFARTIGTKSFLDGVVGLLPTNYNDDDLKKKMDESRHLFAFENKVVDLDARPIVVRDILPTDYVCLHAGYKFPRTSDPDVRKGIHDFLMTIWENREDVEYVMRTLAVQLHGTKKFEEFYVWTGRGGNGKGVLSEIIKRAFGNYFHPIPHEMITKRNERKDAPNPPLAQSKGKRVVQAQEPEIDDKFQPGVIKELTGGDEVSCRLLYGNTIQFRPQFGLFVQCNGLPKFAKIDGGVKRRTRIINFPFQFVETPTEEHHRPINNELKDKISKSAEWRDEFILMLLDAFPSIGSSLKMSKNVVLATKDYLTDNDALASWLPAYYDITVSKTDKRYWLPALELIAQFNNDNPDVKDMTAAKFKTLMEMNGVPQERASNNFKTKEYDIYTKEWRDVNRKAGSYYIGIQRKNEDE
;
A
#
# COMPACT_ATOMS: atom_id res chain seq x y z
N MET A 1 4.60 -11.13 -30.35
CA MET A 1 4.44 -10.72 -31.76
C MET A 1 4.73 -9.25 -31.80
N SER A 2 5.78 -8.82 -32.49
CA SER A 2 6.11 -7.42 -32.70
C SER A 2 4.95 -6.72 -33.42
N SER A 3 4.60 -5.51 -33.00
CA SER A 3 3.63 -4.64 -33.66
C SER A 3 4.07 -4.40 -35.11
N PRO A 4 3.15 -4.38 -36.11
CA PRO A 4 3.51 -4.06 -37.50
C PRO A 4 4.13 -2.66 -37.67
N PHE A 5 4.36 -1.94 -36.57
CA PHE A 5 4.86 -0.55 -36.53
C PHE A 5 6.28 -0.43 -35.94
N ASP A 6 6.87 -1.54 -35.49
CA ASP A 6 8.21 -1.52 -34.83
C ASP A 6 9.37 -1.27 -35.81
N ASP A 7 9.09 -1.31 -37.13
CA ASP A 7 10.11 -1.18 -38.18
C ASP A 7 10.22 0.23 -38.81
N ILE A 8 9.59 1.27 -38.21
CA ILE A 8 9.69 2.64 -38.71
C ILE A 8 10.56 3.46 -37.75
N GLU A 9 11.81 3.66 -38.07
CA GLU A 9 12.65 4.68 -37.45
C GLU A 9 12.13 6.09 -37.79
N LEU A 10 11.63 6.79 -36.79
CA LEU A 10 11.18 8.17 -36.89
C LEU A 10 12.34 9.10 -36.48
N PRO A 11 12.41 10.31 -37.05
CA PRO A 11 13.48 11.24 -36.75
C PRO A 11 13.56 11.61 -35.28
N THR A 12 14.75 11.72 -34.74
CA THR A 12 15.03 12.17 -33.37
C THR A 12 14.64 13.64 -33.19
N VAL A 13 14.52 14.07 -31.92
CA VAL A 13 14.19 15.45 -31.58
C VAL A 13 15.19 16.43 -32.23
N GLU A 14 16.49 16.09 -32.25
CA GLU A 14 17.54 16.91 -32.84
C GLU A 14 17.40 17.03 -34.39
N GLU A 15 16.99 15.96 -35.05
CA GLU A 15 16.76 15.98 -36.51
C GLU A 15 15.52 16.79 -36.88
N VAL A 16 14.44 16.74 -36.05
CA VAL A 16 13.26 17.58 -36.22
C VAL A 16 13.59 19.05 -35.97
N ASP A 17 14.39 19.35 -34.97
CA ASP A 17 14.86 20.70 -34.67
C ASP A 17 15.79 21.27 -35.77
N ALA A 18 16.72 20.47 -36.28
CA ALA A 18 17.60 20.85 -37.38
C ALA A 18 16.81 21.14 -38.66
N ALA A 19 15.84 20.29 -39.01
CA ALA A 19 14.95 20.50 -40.16
C ALA A 19 14.04 21.70 -40.01
N THR A 20 13.60 21.99 -38.78
CA THR A 20 12.73 23.16 -38.47
C THR A 20 13.53 24.47 -38.61
N LYS A 21 14.82 24.46 -38.24
CA LYS A 21 15.71 25.63 -38.34
C LYS A 21 16.18 25.89 -39.78
N THR A 22 16.32 24.88 -40.61
CA THR A 22 16.92 24.96 -41.95
C THR A 22 15.90 24.85 -43.09
N GLY A 23 14.66 24.46 -42.83
CA GLY A 23 13.64 24.20 -43.86
C GLY A 23 13.93 22.95 -44.72
N ALA A 24 14.91 22.10 -44.30
CA ALA A 24 15.32 20.93 -45.06
C ALA A 24 14.42 19.71 -44.82
N THR A 25 14.34 18.81 -45.79
CA THR A 25 13.62 17.54 -45.72
C THR A 25 14.48 16.49 -45.06
N LEU A 26 13.93 15.83 -44.02
CA LEU A 26 14.59 14.76 -43.27
C LEU A 26 14.62 13.43 -44.06
N PRO A 27 15.72 12.68 -44.10
CA PRO A 27 15.78 11.38 -44.76
C PRO A 27 15.19 10.29 -43.89
N LEU A 28 14.23 9.51 -44.42
CA LEU A 28 13.78 8.25 -43.85
C LEU A 28 14.65 7.09 -44.32
N ARG A 29 15.22 6.37 -43.37
CA ARG A 29 15.79 5.06 -43.66
C ARG A 29 14.72 3.99 -43.56
N ARG A 30 14.52 3.25 -44.65
CA ARG A 30 13.61 2.11 -44.73
C ARG A 30 14.39 0.85 -44.36
N ILE A 31 14.02 0.17 -43.29
CA ILE A 31 14.51 -1.18 -43.02
C ILE A 31 13.63 -2.15 -43.80
N VAL A 32 14.21 -2.97 -44.63
CA VAL A 32 13.53 -3.99 -45.46
C VAL A 32 13.45 -5.28 -44.67
N PRO A 33 12.25 -5.82 -44.35
CA PRO A 33 12.14 -7.08 -43.63
C PRO A 33 12.45 -8.27 -44.53
N THR A 34 13.29 -9.18 -44.02
CA THR A 34 13.47 -10.52 -44.61
C THR A 34 12.25 -11.39 -44.28
N LYS A 35 11.64 -11.98 -45.31
CA LYS A 35 10.49 -12.89 -45.21
C LYS A 35 10.85 -14.11 -44.38
N THR A 36 10.08 -14.35 -43.30
CA THR A 36 9.85 -15.66 -42.73
C THR A 36 8.38 -15.82 -42.38
N ASP A 37 7.79 -16.95 -42.74
CA ASP A 37 6.40 -17.34 -42.70
C ASP A 37 5.77 -17.20 -41.32
N VAL A 38 4.63 -16.50 -41.22
CA VAL A 38 3.79 -16.47 -40.03
C VAL A 38 2.41 -17.02 -40.35
N LYS A 39 2.04 -18.08 -39.65
CA LYS A 39 0.67 -18.58 -39.60
C LYS A 39 -0.21 -17.60 -38.83
N GLU A 40 -1.35 -17.25 -39.41
CA GLU A 40 -2.40 -16.43 -38.80
C GLU A 40 -2.95 -17.09 -37.52
N SER A 41 -2.93 -16.34 -36.41
CA SER A 41 -3.84 -16.53 -35.29
C SER A 41 -4.72 -15.28 -35.20
N LYS A 42 -6.01 -15.47 -35.34
CA LYS A 42 -7.06 -14.45 -35.16
C LYS A 42 -7.11 -14.00 -33.69
N ASP A 43 -7.33 -12.70 -33.50
CA ASP A 43 -7.60 -11.93 -32.27
C ASP A 43 -6.39 -11.28 -31.60
N SER A 44 -5.98 -10.14 -32.16
CA SER A 44 -5.48 -8.96 -31.41
C SER A 44 -5.19 -7.82 -32.39
N SER A 45 -6.26 -7.18 -32.88
CA SER A 45 -6.14 -5.91 -33.59
C SER A 45 -6.09 -4.78 -32.58
N PRO A 46 -5.25 -3.72 -32.76
CA PRO A 46 -5.29 -2.54 -31.90
C PRO A 46 -6.69 -1.92 -31.96
N ILE A 47 -7.21 -1.55 -30.79
CA ILE A 47 -8.53 -0.92 -30.69
C ILE A 47 -8.43 0.51 -31.25
N ILE A 48 -8.70 0.64 -32.50
CA ILE A 48 -8.94 1.93 -33.15
C ILE A 48 -10.39 2.27 -32.87
N SER A 49 -10.67 3.54 -32.54
CA SER A 49 -12.01 4.01 -32.18
C SER A 49 -13.11 3.39 -33.05
N ARG A 50 -14.07 2.69 -32.43
CA ARG A 50 -15.21 2.06 -33.15
C ARG A 50 -15.91 3.08 -34.03
N GLY A 51 -15.97 2.82 -35.32
CA GLY A 51 -16.59 3.65 -36.34
C GLY A 51 -15.85 3.59 -37.68
N MET A 52 -14.77 2.78 -37.79
CA MET A 52 -13.91 2.77 -38.96
C MET A 52 -13.53 1.36 -39.38
N SER A 53 -14.49 0.62 -39.84
CA SER A 53 -14.48 -0.81 -39.92
C SER A 53 -13.96 -1.45 -41.19
N GLN A 54 -13.44 -0.75 -42.16
CA GLN A 54 -13.13 -1.41 -43.44
C GLN A 54 -11.78 -1.04 -44.09
N ASP A 55 -10.95 -0.24 -43.46
CA ASP A 55 -9.61 0.02 -43.99
C ASP A 55 -8.59 -0.97 -43.49
N PRO A 56 -7.82 -1.66 -44.34
CA PRO A 56 -6.83 -2.69 -43.92
C PRO A 56 -5.60 -2.13 -43.15
N GLU A 57 -5.43 -0.82 -43.12
CA GLU A 57 -4.33 -0.14 -42.41
C GLU A 57 -4.87 0.95 -41.48
N PRO A 58 -4.33 1.07 -40.24
CA PRO A 58 -4.67 2.16 -39.33
C PRO A 58 -4.37 3.51 -39.95
N PHE A 59 -5.26 4.48 -39.75
CA PHE A 59 -5.10 5.83 -40.27
C PHE A 59 -5.42 6.89 -39.22
N VAL A 60 -4.85 8.08 -39.40
CA VAL A 60 -5.11 9.28 -38.61
C VAL A 60 -5.94 10.27 -39.42
N ARG A 61 -6.91 10.90 -38.77
CA ARG A 61 -7.70 11.97 -39.39
C ARG A 61 -7.04 13.30 -39.18
N ILE A 62 -6.49 13.87 -40.25
CA ILE A 62 -5.72 15.11 -40.20
C ILE A 62 -6.48 16.20 -40.96
N THR A 63 -6.58 17.38 -40.33
CA THR A 63 -7.07 18.60 -40.99
C THR A 63 -5.98 19.64 -41.00
N ARG A 64 -6.02 20.52 -42.01
CA ARG A 64 -5.10 21.66 -42.13
C ARG A 64 -5.81 22.93 -41.63
N GLY A 65 -5.15 23.62 -40.68
CA GLY A 65 -5.66 24.85 -40.10
C GLY A 65 -6.83 24.71 -39.11
N LEU A 66 -7.00 25.72 -38.27
CA LEU A 66 -8.10 25.80 -37.31
C LEU A 66 -9.42 26.22 -37.95
N GLU A 67 -9.37 27.03 -39.03
CA GLU A 67 -10.54 27.64 -39.67
C GLU A 67 -11.17 26.79 -40.78
N GLY A 68 -10.59 25.61 -41.11
CA GLY A 68 -11.19 24.71 -42.09
C GLY A 68 -12.58 24.22 -41.62
N SER A 69 -13.56 24.18 -42.52
CA SER A 69 -14.89 23.66 -42.20
C SER A 69 -14.77 22.27 -41.56
N ASP A 70 -15.55 22.00 -40.52
CA ASP A 70 -15.52 20.72 -39.79
C ASP A 70 -15.83 19.50 -40.67
N LYS A 71 -16.16 19.70 -41.94
CA LYS A 71 -16.51 18.66 -42.90
C LYS A 71 -15.33 18.09 -43.70
N HIS A 72 -14.15 18.74 -43.70
CA HIS A 72 -13.02 18.31 -44.53
C HIS A 72 -11.82 17.89 -43.67
N PHE A 73 -11.58 16.60 -43.61
CA PHE A 73 -10.35 15.98 -43.07
C PHE A 73 -9.85 14.94 -44.07
N GLU A 74 -8.54 14.77 -44.08
CA GLU A 74 -7.87 13.73 -44.86
C GLU A 74 -7.64 12.51 -43.96
N ARG A 75 -7.87 11.29 -44.50
CA ARG A 75 -7.48 10.04 -43.88
C ARG A 75 -6.08 9.73 -44.34
N VAL A 76 -5.14 9.80 -43.43
CA VAL A 76 -3.72 9.54 -43.74
C VAL A 76 -3.32 8.22 -43.08
N PRO A 77 -2.93 7.20 -43.86
CA PRO A 77 -2.40 5.97 -43.32
C PRO A 77 -1.28 6.23 -42.32
N LEU A 78 -1.20 5.44 -41.23
CA LEU A 78 -0.23 5.68 -40.17
C LEU A 78 1.22 5.62 -40.69
N SER A 79 1.49 4.76 -41.66
CA SER A 79 2.79 4.65 -42.36
C SER A 79 3.19 5.92 -43.11
N GLU A 80 2.24 6.73 -43.54
CA GLU A 80 2.44 7.94 -44.31
C GLU A 80 2.38 9.25 -43.50
N VAL A 81 1.95 9.19 -42.24
CA VAL A 81 1.73 10.41 -41.42
C VAL A 81 3.01 11.24 -41.30
N GLY A 82 4.16 10.61 -41.05
CA GLY A 82 5.45 11.32 -40.97
C GLY A 82 5.80 12.06 -42.28
N GLY A 83 5.51 11.46 -43.44
CA GLY A 83 5.66 12.09 -44.73
C GLY A 83 4.66 13.25 -44.99
N TYR A 84 3.45 13.09 -44.48
CA TYR A 84 2.42 14.11 -44.57
C TYR A 84 2.78 15.36 -43.75
N LEU A 85 3.23 15.18 -42.51
CA LEU A 85 3.64 16.28 -41.60
C LEU A 85 4.84 17.06 -42.15
N ARG A 86 5.81 16.40 -42.82
CA ARG A 86 6.92 17.10 -43.45
C ARG A 86 6.50 18.03 -44.59
N ARG A 87 5.38 17.73 -45.28
CA ARG A 87 4.87 18.53 -46.38
C ARG A 87 3.93 19.64 -45.93
N HIS A 88 3.43 19.55 -44.68
CA HIS A 88 2.39 20.48 -44.19
C HIS A 88 2.72 20.94 -42.76
N THR A 89 2.72 22.24 -42.51
CA THR A 89 3.13 22.84 -41.23
C THR A 89 2.01 23.09 -40.23
N ASN A 90 0.75 23.06 -40.68
CA ASN A 90 -0.43 23.39 -39.85
C ASN A 90 -1.34 22.16 -39.74
N CYS A 91 -0.83 21.05 -39.21
CA CYS A 91 -1.59 19.81 -39.13
C CYS A 91 -2.21 19.62 -37.73
N TYR A 92 -3.45 19.20 -37.70
CA TYR A 92 -4.25 18.95 -36.51
C TYR A 92 -4.87 17.55 -36.58
N GLU A 93 -4.72 16.77 -35.54
CA GLU A 93 -5.42 15.52 -35.35
C GLU A 93 -6.88 15.78 -34.91
N ARG A 94 -7.84 15.09 -35.52
CA ARG A 94 -9.24 15.18 -35.11
C ARG A 94 -9.58 14.08 -34.13
N THR A 95 -10.00 14.47 -32.94
CA THR A 95 -10.22 13.54 -31.80
C THR A 95 -11.55 12.80 -31.83
N ASN A 96 -12.52 13.20 -32.69
CA ASN A 96 -13.79 12.47 -32.89
C ASN A 96 -14.11 12.22 -34.36
N PRO A 97 -14.54 11.01 -34.71
CA PRO A 97 -14.81 10.65 -36.11
C PRO A 97 -16.14 11.12 -36.68
N THR A 98 -17.18 11.29 -35.88
CA THR A 98 -18.52 11.66 -36.28
C THR A 98 -19.14 12.68 -35.33
N GLU A 99 -20.14 13.45 -35.77
CA GLU A 99 -20.83 14.46 -34.96
C GLU A 99 -21.78 13.84 -33.93
N ASP A 100 -22.30 12.62 -34.19
CA ASP A 100 -23.46 12.08 -33.48
C ASP A 100 -23.13 11.17 -32.29
N ASP A 101 -21.87 10.73 -32.09
CA ASP A 101 -21.54 9.80 -31.02
C ASP A 101 -20.20 10.09 -30.34
N ALA A 102 -20.14 11.24 -29.67
CA ALA A 102 -18.96 11.65 -28.89
C ALA A 102 -18.75 10.79 -27.63
N SER A 103 -19.73 9.98 -27.21
CA SER A 103 -19.70 9.21 -25.94
C SER A 103 -18.96 7.89 -26.06
N SER A 104 -18.90 7.31 -27.27
CA SER A 104 -18.32 5.96 -27.49
C SER A 104 -16.91 5.96 -28.06
N VAL A 105 -16.36 7.12 -28.44
CA VAL A 105 -15.02 7.20 -29.04
C VAL A 105 -13.94 7.21 -27.98
N LEU A 106 -13.06 6.23 -28.02
CA LEU A 106 -11.91 6.13 -27.11
C LEU A 106 -10.75 6.97 -27.62
N ASN A 107 -10.06 7.66 -26.72
CA ASN A 107 -8.86 8.44 -26.97
C ASN A 107 -7.86 8.16 -25.85
N ARG A 108 -6.55 8.37 -26.08
CA ARG A 108 -5.56 8.45 -25.00
C ARG A 108 -5.91 9.59 -24.06
N ILE A 109 -5.53 9.45 -22.78
CA ILE A 109 -5.65 10.57 -21.84
C ILE A 109 -4.65 11.64 -22.25
N TYR A 110 -5.10 12.88 -22.26
CA TYR A 110 -4.26 14.03 -22.58
C TYR A 110 -4.67 15.26 -21.77
N ILE A 111 -3.68 16.13 -21.50
CA ILE A 111 -3.88 17.43 -20.86
C ILE A 111 -3.22 18.50 -21.73
N ASP A 112 -3.89 19.62 -21.95
CA ASP A 112 -3.34 20.82 -22.61
C ASP A 112 -3.18 21.92 -21.55
N LEU A 113 -1.93 22.36 -21.31
CA LEU A 113 -1.57 23.36 -20.33
C LEU A 113 -1.14 24.64 -21.03
N ASP A 114 -1.80 25.74 -20.71
CA ASP A 114 -1.48 27.05 -21.27
C ASP A 114 -1.31 28.08 -20.15
N GLY A 115 -0.28 28.90 -20.26
CA GLY A 115 0.03 29.94 -19.28
C GLY A 115 0.87 31.08 -19.82
N LYS A 116 1.20 32.03 -18.94
CA LYS A 116 2.09 33.14 -19.23
C LYS A 116 3.09 33.28 -18.09
N ALA A 117 4.36 33.46 -18.39
CA ALA A 117 5.37 33.84 -17.42
C ALA A 117 5.46 35.37 -17.31
N SER A 118 6.18 35.85 -16.30
CA SER A 118 6.41 37.29 -16.08
C SER A 118 6.98 37.95 -17.34
N PRO A 119 6.44 39.10 -17.78
CA PRO A 119 6.97 39.84 -18.92
C PRO A 119 8.39 40.36 -18.69
N ASP A 120 8.81 40.55 -17.43
CA ASP A 120 10.11 41.12 -17.05
C ASP A 120 11.20 40.03 -16.89
N MET A 121 10.86 38.76 -17.15
CA MET A 121 11.78 37.60 -17.04
C MET A 121 12.81 37.64 -18.17
N SER A 122 14.09 37.33 -17.84
CA SER A 122 15.11 37.15 -18.86
C SER A 122 14.86 35.92 -19.71
N GLU A 123 15.45 35.84 -20.91
CA GLU A 123 15.38 34.65 -21.75
C GLU A 123 15.98 33.41 -21.08
N MET A 124 17.07 33.59 -20.33
CA MET A 124 17.71 32.49 -19.60
C MET A 124 16.79 31.95 -18.51
N ASP A 125 16.23 32.81 -17.69
CA ASP A 125 15.31 32.43 -16.62
C ASP A 125 14.01 31.80 -17.18
N PHE A 126 13.52 32.28 -18.33
CA PHE A 126 12.38 31.71 -19.01
C PHE A 126 12.64 30.28 -19.50
N ASN A 127 13.82 30.05 -20.14
CA ASN A 127 14.20 28.71 -20.60
C ASN A 127 14.40 27.76 -19.42
N GLU A 128 15.04 28.20 -18.32
CA GLU A 128 15.15 27.44 -17.09
C GLU A 128 13.78 27.08 -16.49
N LEU A 129 12.84 28.02 -16.50
CA LEU A 129 11.46 27.75 -16.07
C LEU A 129 10.76 26.70 -16.94
N VAL A 130 10.94 26.78 -18.28
CA VAL A 130 10.37 25.78 -19.21
C VAL A 130 10.94 24.39 -18.93
N ASP A 131 12.24 24.28 -18.73
CA ASP A 131 12.92 23.02 -18.42
C ASP A 131 12.50 22.47 -17.05
N ASN A 132 12.35 23.33 -16.05
CA ASN A 132 11.87 22.96 -14.72
C ASN A 132 10.44 22.43 -14.77
N VAL A 133 9.53 23.11 -15.49
CA VAL A 133 8.14 22.63 -15.68
C VAL A 133 8.11 21.30 -16.43
N ALA A 134 8.84 21.17 -17.54
CA ALA A 134 8.91 19.92 -18.29
C ALA A 134 9.46 18.76 -17.43
N THR A 135 10.47 19.04 -16.60
CA THR A 135 11.07 18.06 -15.68
C THR A 135 10.10 17.67 -14.57
N ALA A 136 9.40 18.64 -13.97
CA ALA A 136 8.38 18.37 -12.96
C ALA A 136 7.26 17.48 -13.51
N LEU A 137 6.77 17.77 -14.74
CA LEU A 137 5.74 16.97 -15.40
C LEU A 137 6.21 15.54 -15.71
N ARG A 138 7.50 15.33 -16.02
CA ARG A 138 8.05 13.99 -16.31
C ARG A 138 8.29 13.14 -15.04
N LEU A 139 8.83 13.75 -13.99
CA LEU A 139 9.29 13.01 -12.82
C LEU A 139 8.19 12.72 -11.79
N ASN A 140 7.17 13.56 -11.73
CA ASN A 140 6.16 13.48 -10.67
C ASN A 140 4.81 12.92 -11.13
N ILE A 141 4.60 12.70 -12.43
CA ILE A 141 3.46 11.93 -12.91
C ILE A 141 3.84 10.46 -12.87
N GLU A 142 3.12 9.66 -12.05
CA GLU A 142 3.46 8.25 -11.77
C GLU A 142 3.29 7.29 -12.96
N ASP A 143 2.71 7.75 -14.05
CA ASP A 143 2.48 6.96 -15.26
C ASP A 143 3.50 7.30 -16.35
N ASP A 144 3.64 6.43 -17.34
CA ASP A 144 4.41 6.70 -18.55
C ASP A 144 3.71 7.78 -19.40
N VAL A 145 4.28 8.99 -19.39
CA VAL A 145 3.70 10.17 -20.05
C VAL A 145 4.65 10.77 -21.08
N CYS A 146 4.12 11.05 -22.25
CA CYS A 146 4.80 11.84 -23.28
C CYS A 146 4.53 13.32 -23.05
N VAL A 147 5.54 14.09 -22.65
CA VAL A 147 5.46 15.53 -22.43
C VAL A 147 5.96 16.26 -23.67
N MET A 148 5.15 17.19 -24.17
CA MET A 148 5.45 18.00 -25.33
C MET A 148 5.42 19.47 -24.94
N ASP A 149 6.35 20.25 -25.47
CA ASP A 149 6.45 21.69 -25.26
C ASP A 149 6.26 22.50 -26.54
N SER A 150 5.66 23.67 -26.44
CA SER A 150 5.61 24.71 -27.45
C SER A 150 5.67 26.10 -26.83
N SER A 151 6.35 26.24 -25.70
CA SER A 151 6.56 27.51 -25.01
C SER A 151 7.44 28.47 -25.86
N GLN A 152 7.31 29.77 -25.66
CA GLN A 152 8.07 30.75 -26.40
C GLN A 152 8.30 32.02 -25.59
N TYR A 153 9.56 32.43 -25.51
CA TYR A 153 9.98 33.70 -24.94
C TYR A 153 9.57 34.85 -25.85
N GLN A 154 9.05 35.96 -25.31
CA GLN A 154 8.65 37.17 -26.01
C GLN A 154 7.81 36.91 -27.29
N LEU A 155 6.82 36.05 -27.20
CA LEU A 155 5.88 35.82 -28.29
C LEU A 155 5.13 37.09 -28.64
N GLN A 156 5.32 37.57 -29.85
CA GLN A 156 4.60 38.72 -30.36
C GLN A 156 3.17 38.37 -30.70
N GLY A 157 2.22 39.10 -30.13
CA GLY A 157 0.79 38.91 -30.35
C GLY A 157 0.04 40.24 -30.29
N PHE A 158 -1.28 40.17 -30.28
CA PHE A 158 -2.16 41.34 -30.14
C PHE A 158 -3.15 41.10 -29.02
N ASP A 159 -3.21 42.04 -28.05
CA ASP A 159 -4.29 42.09 -27.07
C ASP A 159 -5.20 43.28 -27.41
N LYS A 160 -6.49 42.99 -27.74
CA LYS A 160 -7.51 43.98 -28.17
C LYS A 160 -7.02 44.93 -29.26
N GLY A 161 -6.21 44.41 -30.20
CA GLY A 161 -5.65 45.17 -31.33
C GLY A 161 -4.35 45.93 -31.03
N VAL A 162 -3.81 45.81 -29.80
CA VAL A 162 -2.53 46.43 -29.44
C VAL A 162 -1.44 45.38 -29.53
N PRO A 163 -0.30 45.61 -30.20
CA PRO A 163 0.85 44.69 -30.22
C PRO A 163 1.36 44.49 -28.81
N THR A 164 1.51 43.22 -28.37
CA THR A 164 1.99 42.84 -27.06
C THR A 164 3.04 41.73 -27.16
N MET A 165 4.06 41.78 -26.31
CA MET A 165 5.02 40.72 -26.15
C MET A 165 4.65 39.91 -24.88
N THR A 166 4.60 38.60 -25.01
CA THR A 166 4.24 37.72 -23.90
C THR A 166 5.19 36.53 -23.83
N ASN A 167 5.64 36.20 -22.62
CA ASN A 167 6.38 34.96 -22.36
C ASN A 167 5.34 33.82 -22.22
N LYS A 168 5.13 33.07 -23.28
CA LYS A 168 4.07 32.04 -23.37
C LYS A 168 4.59 30.69 -22.94
N LEU A 169 3.94 30.09 -21.93
CA LEU A 169 4.12 28.69 -21.55
C LEU A 169 3.01 27.85 -22.20
N SER A 170 3.38 26.72 -22.78
CA SER A 170 2.40 25.81 -23.41
C SER A 170 2.93 24.39 -23.46
N PHE A 171 2.34 23.52 -22.65
CA PHE A 171 2.71 22.10 -22.57
C PHE A 171 1.53 21.22 -22.90
N ARG A 172 1.84 20.02 -23.39
CA ARG A 172 0.86 18.96 -23.59
C ARG A 172 1.40 17.66 -23.03
N ILE A 173 0.54 16.94 -22.32
CA ILE A 173 0.86 15.66 -21.69
C ILE A 173 -0.04 14.60 -22.28
N HIS A 174 0.51 13.48 -22.74
CA HIS A 174 -0.25 12.30 -23.15
C HIS A 174 0.15 11.09 -22.30
N TRP A 175 -0.83 10.38 -21.78
CA TRP A 175 -0.61 9.07 -21.17
C TRP A 175 -0.47 8.02 -22.26
N THR A 176 0.68 7.37 -22.34
CA THR A 176 0.98 6.44 -23.45
C THR A 176 0.20 5.15 -23.34
N LYS A 177 -0.14 4.70 -22.11
CA LYS A 177 -0.80 3.42 -21.82
C LYS A 177 -2.18 3.54 -21.17
N ARG A 178 -2.82 4.71 -21.19
CA ARG A 178 -4.18 4.89 -20.66
C ARG A 178 -5.08 5.55 -21.67
N HIS A 179 -6.33 5.12 -21.74
CA HIS A 179 -7.34 5.65 -22.66
C HIS A 179 -8.73 5.68 -22.05
N GLY A 180 -9.64 6.43 -22.65
CA GLY A 180 -11.02 6.52 -22.22
C GLY A 180 -11.88 7.34 -23.17
N THR A 181 -13.16 7.45 -22.87
CA THR A 181 -14.05 8.39 -23.56
C THR A 181 -13.68 9.83 -23.18
N LYS A 182 -14.01 10.81 -24.01
CA LYS A 182 -13.74 12.22 -23.67
C LYS A 182 -14.34 12.65 -22.33
N ARG A 183 -15.52 12.13 -21.99
CA ARG A 183 -16.17 12.41 -20.71
C ARG A 183 -15.39 11.80 -19.54
N ALA A 184 -14.92 10.56 -19.67
CA ALA A 184 -14.08 9.91 -18.67
C ALA A 184 -12.75 10.63 -18.52
N ILE A 185 -12.10 11.01 -19.63
CA ILE A 185 -10.85 11.77 -19.63
C ILE A 185 -11.05 13.14 -18.96
N GLY A 186 -12.13 13.87 -19.32
CA GLY A 186 -12.44 15.16 -18.70
C GLY A 186 -12.59 15.08 -17.19
N LYS A 187 -13.31 14.08 -16.67
CA LYS A 187 -13.46 13.84 -15.23
C LYS A 187 -12.13 13.44 -14.55
N PHE A 188 -11.34 12.58 -15.19
CA PHE A 188 -10.01 12.21 -14.70
C PHE A 188 -9.12 13.45 -14.56
N VAL A 189 -9.08 14.30 -15.60
CA VAL A 189 -8.27 15.52 -15.61
C VAL A 189 -8.78 16.52 -14.57
N GLU A 190 -10.08 16.68 -14.43
CA GLU A 190 -10.70 17.53 -13.39
C GLU A 190 -10.26 17.12 -11.98
N GLY A 191 -10.23 15.83 -11.69
CA GLY A 191 -9.71 15.27 -10.45
C GLY A 191 -8.19 15.40 -10.28
N PHE A 192 -7.44 15.45 -11.39
CA PHE A 192 -5.97 15.54 -11.38
C PHE A 192 -5.43 16.98 -11.27
N ILE A 193 -6.22 18.01 -11.56
CA ILE A 193 -5.80 19.41 -11.49
C ILE A 193 -5.21 19.82 -10.13
N PRO A 194 -5.77 19.45 -8.97
CA PRO A 194 -5.18 19.80 -7.67
C PRO A 194 -3.77 19.25 -7.50
N THR A 195 -3.59 17.96 -7.81
CA THR A 195 -2.29 17.28 -7.74
C THR A 195 -1.26 17.89 -8.69
N LEU A 196 -1.69 18.21 -9.91
CA LEU A 196 -0.84 18.87 -10.89
C LEU A 196 -0.38 20.27 -10.43
N ARG A 197 -1.25 21.03 -9.79
CA ARG A 197 -0.90 22.35 -9.23
C ARG A 197 0.08 22.24 -8.06
N GLU A 198 -0.17 21.34 -7.13
CA GLU A 198 0.71 21.08 -5.99
C GLU A 198 2.12 20.69 -6.46
N MET A 199 2.19 19.75 -7.40
CA MET A 199 3.42 19.28 -8.01
C MET A 199 4.21 20.42 -8.71
N LEU A 200 3.54 21.27 -9.48
CA LEU A 200 4.18 22.40 -10.15
C LEU A 200 4.66 23.45 -9.14
N ASN A 201 3.91 23.71 -8.08
CA ASN A 201 4.31 24.64 -7.02
C ASN A 201 5.53 24.12 -6.25
N GLU A 202 5.56 22.85 -5.90
CA GLU A 202 6.65 22.24 -5.14
C GLU A 202 7.97 22.23 -5.94
N PHE A 203 7.90 21.90 -7.24
CA PHE A 203 9.09 21.69 -8.06
C PHE A 203 9.65 22.97 -8.68
N CYS A 204 8.80 23.94 -9.00
CA CYS A 204 9.21 25.17 -9.66
C CYS A 204 9.43 26.34 -8.67
N GLN A 205 9.35 26.10 -7.35
CA GLN A 205 9.44 27.12 -6.29
C GLN A 205 8.58 28.35 -6.59
N LEU A 206 7.37 28.10 -7.13
CA LEU A 206 6.40 29.14 -7.41
C LEU A 206 5.92 29.68 -6.07
N ASN A 207 6.57 30.75 -5.57
CA ASN A 207 6.17 31.43 -4.35
C ASN A 207 4.77 32.04 -4.53
N ASP A 208 4.01 32.12 -3.45
CA ASP A 208 2.64 32.65 -3.35
C ASP A 208 2.47 34.14 -3.78
N ASP A 209 3.48 34.74 -4.39
CA ASP A 209 3.41 36.11 -4.83
C ASP A 209 2.69 36.24 -6.18
N ALA A 210 1.71 37.12 -6.25
CA ALA A 210 0.70 37.30 -7.29
C ALA A 210 1.23 37.56 -8.73
N THR A 211 2.51 37.39 -8.98
CA THR A 211 3.20 37.66 -10.26
C THR A 211 3.59 36.43 -11.08
N PHE A 212 3.32 35.22 -10.60
CA PHE A 212 3.86 33.98 -11.19
C PHE A 212 2.92 33.28 -12.20
N PRO A 213 3.50 32.43 -13.11
CA PRO A 213 2.79 31.96 -14.30
C PRO A 213 1.63 31.07 -13.90
N HIS A 214 0.42 31.50 -14.18
CA HIS A 214 -0.76 30.65 -14.07
C HIS A 214 -0.76 29.67 -15.25
N LEU A 215 -0.23 28.48 -15.06
CA LEU A 215 -0.49 27.35 -15.96
C LEU A 215 -1.92 26.84 -15.70
N ASN A 216 -2.78 26.98 -16.69
CA ASN A 216 -4.16 26.54 -16.62
C ASN A 216 -4.38 25.34 -17.55
N VAL A 217 -5.14 24.35 -17.05
CA VAL A 217 -5.62 23.26 -17.88
C VAL A 217 -6.75 23.77 -18.78
N ASP A 218 -6.62 23.58 -20.10
CA ASP A 218 -7.71 23.92 -21.03
C ASP A 218 -8.78 22.82 -21.05
N MET A 219 -9.76 22.93 -20.16
CA MET A 219 -10.90 22.01 -20.08
C MET A 219 -11.80 22.05 -21.32
N SER A 220 -11.67 23.05 -22.17
CA SER A 220 -12.48 23.14 -23.39
C SER A 220 -12.16 22.05 -24.43
N VAL A 221 -10.95 21.46 -24.36
CA VAL A 221 -10.51 20.41 -25.28
C VAL A 221 -11.30 19.10 -25.14
N TYR A 222 -11.98 18.90 -24.01
CA TYR A 222 -12.80 17.69 -23.76
C TYR A 222 -14.25 17.85 -24.20
N LYS A 223 -14.67 19.05 -24.67
CA LYS A 223 -16.02 19.33 -25.15
C LYS A 223 -16.07 19.27 -26.67
N GLY A 224 -17.01 18.47 -27.22
CA GLY A 224 -17.24 18.38 -28.65
C GLY A 224 -16.08 17.86 -29.50
N ASN A 225 -16.18 18.12 -30.82
CA ASN A 225 -15.12 17.74 -31.77
C ASN A 225 -14.00 18.77 -31.76
N ARG A 226 -12.84 18.41 -31.22
CA ARG A 226 -11.66 19.29 -31.17
C ARG A 226 -10.56 18.82 -32.12
N LYS A 227 -9.81 19.80 -32.57
CA LYS A 227 -8.63 19.62 -33.40
C LYS A 227 -7.39 19.82 -32.53
N MET A 228 -6.56 18.78 -32.39
CA MET A 228 -5.34 18.82 -31.60
C MET A 228 -4.13 18.94 -32.52
N ARG A 229 -3.24 19.88 -32.19
CA ARG A 229 -2.04 20.14 -32.98
C ARG A 229 -1.10 18.92 -32.93
N MET A 230 -0.57 18.53 -34.07
CA MET A 230 0.36 17.40 -34.19
C MET A 230 1.81 17.82 -33.95
N LEU A 231 2.67 16.84 -33.63
CA LEU A 231 4.12 17.05 -33.45
C LEU A 231 4.74 17.75 -34.65
N GLY A 232 5.61 18.72 -34.41
CA GLY A 232 6.26 19.53 -35.45
C GLY A 232 5.34 20.59 -36.11
N SER A 233 4.03 20.56 -35.85
CA SER A 233 3.10 21.54 -36.42
C SER A 233 3.02 22.81 -35.57
N SER A 234 3.03 23.97 -36.24
CA SER A 234 2.77 25.27 -35.59
C SER A 234 1.27 25.55 -35.52
N LYS A 235 0.87 26.38 -34.58
CA LYS A 235 -0.46 26.98 -34.59
C LYS A 235 -0.61 27.83 -35.90
N ASP A 236 -1.85 27.97 -36.43
CA ASP A 236 -2.09 28.65 -37.69
C ASP A 236 -1.24 29.90 -37.87
N PHE A 237 -0.35 29.88 -38.86
CA PHE A 237 0.63 30.94 -39.16
C PHE A 237 0.70 31.19 -40.65
N PRO A 238 0.65 32.48 -41.11
CA PRO A 238 0.36 33.67 -40.29
C PRO A 238 -1.14 33.72 -39.92
N SER A 239 -1.45 34.19 -38.71
CA SER A 239 -2.81 34.42 -38.25
C SER A 239 -2.97 35.88 -37.75
N LYS A 240 -4.23 36.31 -37.52
CA LYS A 240 -4.52 37.61 -36.91
C LYS A 240 -3.90 37.83 -35.54
N HIS A 241 -3.43 36.75 -34.91
CA HIS A 241 -2.96 36.73 -33.50
C HIS A 241 -1.52 36.24 -33.31
N LEU A 242 -0.85 35.72 -34.37
CA LEU A 242 0.48 35.13 -34.27
C LEU A 242 1.35 35.61 -35.46
N THR A 243 2.54 36.09 -35.11
CA THR A 243 3.54 36.56 -36.04
C THR A 243 4.72 35.58 -36.21
N GLU A 244 4.83 34.62 -35.33
CA GLU A 244 5.95 33.63 -35.28
C GLU A 244 5.43 32.18 -35.20
N LYS A 245 6.27 31.22 -35.70
CA LYS A 245 5.97 29.79 -35.65
C LYS A 245 6.30 29.22 -34.25
N ARG A 246 5.41 28.40 -33.74
CA ARG A 246 5.55 27.69 -32.48
C ARG A 246 5.32 26.18 -32.69
N PRO A 247 6.32 25.42 -33.18
CA PRO A 247 6.15 23.99 -33.37
C PRO A 247 6.03 23.26 -32.01
N LEU A 248 5.22 22.20 -31.98
CA LEU A 248 5.11 21.29 -30.82
C LEU A 248 6.28 20.31 -30.88
N LYS A 249 7.02 20.17 -29.77
CA LYS A 249 8.20 19.31 -29.65
C LYS A 249 8.03 18.32 -28.50
N ILE A 250 8.63 17.12 -28.57
CA ILE A 250 8.71 16.18 -27.44
C ILE A 250 9.88 16.62 -26.55
N THR A 251 9.64 16.68 -25.24
CA THR A 251 10.64 17.00 -24.23
C THR A 251 10.97 15.81 -23.32
N SER A 252 10.19 14.71 -23.39
CA SER A 252 10.40 13.49 -22.60
C SER A 252 11.22 12.46 -23.40
N ASP A 253 12.21 11.84 -22.74
CA ASP A 253 13.05 10.80 -23.35
C ASP A 253 12.27 9.49 -23.55
N GLY A 254 12.68 8.71 -24.56
CA GLY A 254 12.08 7.38 -24.83
C GLY A 254 10.76 7.39 -25.59
N HIS A 255 10.16 8.57 -25.86
CA HIS A 255 8.91 8.68 -26.57
C HIS A 255 9.07 8.98 -28.06
N THR A 256 8.12 8.51 -28.86
CA THR A 256 8.12 8.60 -30.31
C THR A 256 6.91 9.40 -30.81
N PHE A 257 6.87 9.69 -32.09
CA PHE A 257 5.72 10.31 -32.72
C PHE A 257 4.39 9.58 -32.45
N LYS A 258 4.41 8.25 -32.35
CA LYS A 258 3.19 7.46 -32.06
C LYS A 258 2.59 7.81 -30.70
N ASP A 259 3.40 8.17 -29.72
CA ASP A 259 2.98 8.53 -28.36
C ASP A 259 2.31 9.91 -28.32
N THR A 260 2.50 10.73 -29.35
CA THR A 260 1.86 12.04 -29.50
C THR A 260 0.48 12.00 -30.18
N LEU A 261 0.04 10.83 -30.68
CA LEU A 261 -1.27 10.67 -31.32
C LEU A 261 -2.35 10.28 -30.30
N ILE A 262 -3.34 11.10 -30.16
CA ILE A 262 -4.44 10.92 -29.19
C ILE A 262 -5.36 9.77 -29.59
N THR A 263 -5.60 9.57 -30.87
CA THR A 263 -6.52 8.55 -31.38
C THR A 263 -5.89 7.18 -31.55
N LEU A 264 -4.57 7.05 -31.44
CA LEU A 264 -3.86 5.78 -31.50
C LEU A 264 -3.77 5.17 -30.11
N ILE A 265 -4.51 4.10 -29.86
CA ILE A 265 -4.55 3.38 -28.57
C ILE A 265 -3.78 2.07 -28.70
N PRO A 266 -2.69 1.85 -27.94
CA PRO A 266 -1.97 0.59 -27.91
C PRO A 266 -2.84 -0.55 -27.39
N SER A 267 -2.55 -1.79 -27.83
CA SER A 267 -3.29 -2.98 -27.41
C SER A 267 -3.10 -3.34 -25.92
N ASP A 268 -2.02 -2.88 -25.31
CA ASP A 268 -1.68 -3.04 -23.89
C ASP A 268 -2.16 -1.86 -23.00
N SER A 269 -2.93 -0.95 -23.57
CA SER A 269 -3.42 0.24 -22.87
C SER A 269 -4.60 -0.07 -21.95
N VAL A 270 -4.59 0.54 -20.76
CA VAL A 270 -5.63 0.36 -19.74
C VAL A 270 -6.79 1.32 -19.97
N LEU A 271 -8.00 0.79 -20.02
CA LEU A 271 -9.23 1.57 -20.10
C LEU A 271 -9.51 2.25 -18.74
N LEU A 272 -9.81 3.53 -18.76
CA LEU A 272 -10.41 4.21 -17.62
C LEU A 272 -11.82 3.67 -17.41
N GLU A 273 -11.98 2.78 -16.43
CA GLU A 273 -13.29 2.36 -15.96
C GLU A 273 -13.88 3.44 -15.05
N PHE A 274 -14.59 4.38 -15.66
CA PHE A 274 -15.65 5.08 -14.93
C PHE A 274 -16.90 4.23 -15.04
N VAL A 275 -17.32 3.66 -13.92
CA VAL A 275 -18.68 3.11 -13.81
C VAL A 275 -19.60 4.30 -14.04
N GLU A 276 -20.14 4.43 -15.25
CA GLU A 276 -21.29 5.29 -15.47
C GLU A 276 -22.41 4.72 -14.62
N SER A 277 -22.77 5.42 -13.54
CA SER A 277 -24.11 5.25 -13.01
C SER A 277 -25.05 5.36 -14.22
N ALA A 278 -25.87 4.35 -14.46
CA ALA A 278 -26.83 4.30 -15.55
C ALA A 278 -27.51 5.68 -15.67
N PRO A 279 -27.71 6.21 -16.91
CA PRO A 279 -28.40 7.46 -17.05
C PRO A 279 -29.72 7.32 -16.28
N PRO A 280 -30.10 8.32 -15.46
CA PRO A 280 -31.39 8.27 -14.80
C PRO A 280 -32.42 8.05 -15.89
N ALA A 281 -33.26 7.02 -15.70
CA ALA A 281 -34.39 6.77 -16.57
C ALA A 281 -35.07 8.13 -16.79
N VAL A 282 -35.36 8.47 -18.04
CA VAL A 282 -36.03 9.68 -18.41
C VAL A 282 -37.33 9.77 -17.61
N VAL A 283 -37.23 10.46 -16.47
CA VAL A 283 -38.42 10.88 -15.74
C VAL A 283 -39.03 11.94 -16.63
N VAL A 284 -40.10 11.58 -17.30
CA VAL A 284 -41.03 12.54 -17.93
C VAL A 284 -41.38 13.52 -16.81
N VAL A 285 -40.84 14.72 -16.94
CA VAL A 285 -41.18 15.83 -16.05
C VAL A 285 -42.64 16.15 -16.35
N PRO A 286 -43.58 15.98 -15.40
CA PRO A 286 -44.89 16.58 -15.56
C PRO A 286 -44.70 18.10 -15.61
N ASP A 287 -45.49 18.75 -16.45
CA ASP A 287 -45.54 20.19 -16.64
C ASP A 287 -45.56 20.94 -15.30
N LYS A 288 -44.87 22.08 -15.31
CA LYS A 288 -44.90 23.07 -14.23
C LYS A 288 -46.36 23.40 -13.85
N ALA A 289 -46.80 22.80 -12.75
CA ALA A 289 -47.93 23.33 -12.00
C ALA A 289 -47.39 23.72 -10.64
N GLU A 290 -47.38 25.01 -10.41
CA GLU A 290 -47.50 25.77 -9.17
C GLU A 290 -47.12 25.01 -7.88
N VAL A 291 -45.93 25.22 -7.35
CA VAL A 291 -45.70 25.17 -5.93
C VAL A 291 -45.51 26.60 -5.43
N GLU A 292 -46.62 27.25 -5.19
CA GLU A 292 -46.68 28.43 -4.33
C GLU A 292 -46.51 27.99 -2.87
N ASN A 293 -45.56 28.69 -2.22
CA ASN A 293 -45.56 29.08 -0.80
C ASN A 293 -46.06 28.10 0.27
N SER A 294 -45.12 27.54 1.01
CA SER A 294 -45.23 27.54 2.47
C SER A 294 -43.86 27.45 3.11
N ILE A 295 -43.31 28.60 3.48
CA ILE A 295 -42.24 28.74 4.47
C ILE A 295 -42.98 28.88 5.84
N ASP A 296 -43.51 27.80 6.31
CA ASP A 296 -43.91 27.54 7.67
C ASP A 296 -44.05 26.03 7.75
N GLY A 297 -43.01 25.33 8.10
CA GLY A 297 -42.95 23.88 8.20
C GLY A 297 -42.17 23.49 9.46
N GLU A 298 -42.97 23.03 10.37
CA GLU A 298 -42.67 22.40 11.66
C GLU A 298 -41.57 21.34 11.59
N ASP A 299 -41.03 20.98 12.75
CA ASP A 299 -39.97 20.01 13.08
C ASP A 299 -40.15 18.55 12.54
N GLY A 300 -40.87 18.33 11.45
CA GLY A 300 -41.20 17.00 10.90
C GLY A 300 -40.20 16.35 9.94
N ASP A 301 -39.28 17.10 9.37
CA ASP A 301 -38.55 16.71 8.15
C ASP A 301 -37.36 15.75 8.41
N ASP A 302 -36.65 15.90 9.54
CA ASP A 302 -35.47 15.05 9.88
C ASP A 302 -35.86 13.61 10.26
N GLY A 303 -37.03 13.40 10.85
CA GLY A 303 -37.52 12.07 11.23
C GLY A 303 -37.96 11.22 10.04
N GLU A 304 -38.53 11.84 9.02
CA GLU A 304 -38.92 11.19 7.76
C GLU A 304 -37.68 10.78 6.95
N LEU A 305 -36.70 11.64 6.85
CA LEU A 305 -35.43 11.37 6.20
C LEU A 305 -34.66 10.20 6.85
N LEU A 306 -34.60 10.15 8.18
CA LEU A 306 -33.94 9.04 8.90
C LEU A 306 -34.69 7.71 8.72
N THR A 307 -36.05 7.76 8.65
CA THR A 307 -36.88 6.59 8.35
C THR A 307 -36.57 6.07 6.93
N ASP A 308 -36.37 6.95 5.97
CA ASP A 308 -35.96 6.60 4.62
C ASP A 308 -34.57 5.95 4.62
N VAL A 309 -33.61 6.52 5.31
CA VAL A 309 -32.27 5.92 5.50
C VAL A 309 -32.39 4.49 6.02
N ILE A 310 -33.18 4.29 7.10
CA ILE A 310 -33.38 2.97 7.71
C ILE A 310 -34.02 1.99 6.71
N SER A 311 -34.94 2.47 5.88
CA SER A 311 -35.60 1.65 4.86
C SER A 311 -34.64 1.12 3.78
N LYS A 312 -33.56 1.83 3.50
CA LYS A 312 -32.56 1.51 2.46
C LYS A 312 -31.35 0.71 2.96
N LEU A 313 -31.23 0.45 4.29
CA LEU A 313 -30.17 -0.41 4.84
C LEU A 313 -30.34 -1.86 4.37
N SER A 314 -29.23 -2.60 4.29
CA SER A 314 -29.25 -4.03 3.99
C SER A 314 -30.03 -4.83 5.06
N PRO A 315 -30.83 -5.84 4.66
CA PRO A 315 -31.46 -6.75 5.62
C PRO A 315 -30.46 -7.45 6.55
N SER A 316 -29.19 -7.59 6.17
CA SER A 316 -28.15 -8.16 7.01
C SER A 316 -27.95 -7.42 8.34
N ARG A 317 -28.24 -6.10 8.38
CA ARG A 317 -28.16 -5.29 9.61
C ARG A 317 -29.20 -5.67 10.65
N VAL A 318 -30.35 -6.17 10.21
CA VAL A 318 -31.40 -6.66 11.13
C VAL A 318 -31.32 -8.18 11.34
N ASP A 319 -30.55 -8.90 10.53
CA ASP A 319 -30.23 -10.31 10.73
C ASP A 319 -29.15 -10.51 11.81
N ASN A 320 -28.19 -9.58 11.90
CA ASN A 320 -27.17 -9.59 12.94
C ASN A 320 -27.72 -9.02 14.24
N TYR A 321 -27.70 -9.80 15.31
CA TYR A 321 -28.28 -9.40 16.60
C TYR A 321 -27.67 -8.10 17.16
N ASN A 322 -26.35 -7.94 17.07
CA ASN A 322 -25.67 -6.75 17.60
C ASN A 322 -26.03 -5.49 16.81
N ASP A 323 -26.07 -5.59 15.48
CA ASP A 323 -26.46 -4.47 14.60
C ASP A 323 -27.94 -4.14 14.79
N TRP A 324 -28.80 -5.15 14.95
CA TRP A 324 -30.22 -4.97 15.25
C TRP A 324 -30.45 -4.21 16.56
N VAL A 325 -29.70 -4.56 17.63
CA VAL A 325 -29.79 -3.84 18.92
C VAL A 325 -29.23 -2.41 18.76
N ARG A 326 -28.10 -2.23 18.07
CA ARG A 326 -27.54 -0.90 17.79
C ARG A 326 -28.50 -0.02 17.00
N LEU A 327 -29.15 -0.58 15.98
CA LEU A 327 -30.21 0.10 15.23
C LEU A 327 -31.33 0.60 16.16
N GLY A 328 -31.79 -0.27 17.08
CA GLY A 328 -32.81 0.10 18.07
C GLY A 328 -32.37 1.24 18.99
N ILE A 329 -31.10 1.21 19.47
CA ILE A 329 -30.55 2.27 20.34
C ILE A 329 -30.46 3.60 19.58
N ILE A 330 -30.05 3.58 18.30
CA ILE A 330 -30.00 4.80 17.50
C ILE A 330 -31.40 5.39 17.31
N ILE A 331 -32.37 4.57 16.91
CA ILE A 331 -33.77 5.00 16.73
C ILE A 331 -34.35 5.57 18.05
N PHE A 332 -34.01 4.95 19.18
CA PHE A 332 -34.39 5.43 20.51
C PHE A 332 -33.75 6.78 20.84
N ASN A 333 -32.45 6.94 20.56
CA ASN A 333 -31.69 8.17 20.81
C ASN A 333 -32.21 9.36 19.99
N GLU A 334 -32.56 9.08 18.71
CA GLU A 334 -33.08 10.09 17.77
C GLU A 334 -34.61 10.34 17.95
N GLY A 335 -35.26 9.66 18.86
CA GLY A 335 -36.68 9.91 19.19
C GLY A 335 -37.69 9.39 18.16
N LEU A 336 -37.28 8.50 17.25
CA LEU A 336 -38.11 8.02 16.13
C LEU A 336 -39.23 7.02 16.54
N GLY A 337 -39.29 6.57 17.76
CA GLY A 337 -40.31 5.63 18.23
C GLY A 337 -40.06 4.16 17.90
N PHE A 338 -40.70 3.29 18.68
CA PHE A 338 -40.57 1.83 18.60
C PHE A 338 -41.00 1.27 17.24
N ASP A 339 -42.05 1.84 16.63
CA ASP A 339 -42.63 1.32 15.38
C ASP A 339 -41.66 1.35 14.22
N VAL A 340 -40.78 2.35 14.17
CA VAL A 340 -39.72 2.45 13.13
C VAL A 340 -38.75 1.26 13.25
N TRP A 341 -38.29 0.94 14.46
CA TRP A 341 -37.43 -0.20 14.71
C TRP A 341 -38.11 -1.54 14.47
N PHE A 342 -39.36 -1.66 14.91
CA PHE A 342 -40.12 -2.88 14.68
C PHE A 342 -40.39 -3.12 13.18
N ASN A 343 -40.73 -2.06 12.44
CA ASN A 343 -40.90 -2.16 10.97
C ASN A 343 -39.62 -2.54 10.26
N ALA A 344 -38.48 -2.00 10.68
CA ALA A 344 -37.18 -2.42 10.17
C ALA A 344 -36.92 -3.92 10.46
N SER A 345 -37.27 -4.39 11.64
CA SER A 345 -37.11 -5.79 12.09
C SER A 345 -37.88 -6.79 11.24
N LYS A 346 -39.02 -6.39 10.63
CA LYS A 346 -39.80 -7.25 9.71
C LYS A 346 -39.00 -7.72 8.47
N ARG A 347 -37.92 -7.06 8.14
CA ARG A 347 -37.04 -7.44 6.99
C ARG A 347 -36.07 -8.55 7.33
N SER A 348 -35.95 -8.94 8.61
CA SER A 348 -35.06 -10.00 9.04
C SER A 348 -35.59 -11.38 8.65
N LYS A 349 -34.70 -12.26 8.19
CA LYS A 349 -34.98 -13.68 7.97
C LYS A 349 -35.35 -14.44 9.28
N HIS A 350 -35.02 -13.86 10.43
CA HIS A 350 -35.32 -14.41 11.75
C HIS A 350 -36.65 -13.89 12.33
N PHE A 351 -37.41 -13.08 11.57
CA PHE A 351 -38.66 -12.53 12.00
C PHE A 351 -39.71 -13.64 12.20
N GLN A 352 -40.33 -13.71 13.42
CA GLN A 352 -41.30 -14.71 13.80
C GLN A 352 -42.48 -14.09 14.58
N ALA A 353 -43.53 -14.82 14.81
CA ALA A 353 -44.74 -14.33 15.52
C ALA A 353 -44.47 -13.74 16.92
N GLY A 354 -43.45 -14.20 17.64
CA GLY A 354 -43.02 -13.66 18.94
C GLY A 354 -42.08 -12.44 18.91
N THR A 355 -41.64 -12.01 17.74
CA THR A 355 -40.63 -10.96 17.59
C THR A 355 -41.10 -9.61 18.16
N HIS A 356 -42.39 -9.28 18.08
CA HIS A 356 -42.94 -8.03 18.60
C HIS A 356 -42.77 -7.93 20.14
N ALA A 357 -43.17 -8.97 20.87
CA ALA A 357 -43.07 -8.96 22.33
C ALA A 357 -41.61 -8.88 22.79
N TYR A 358 -40.71 -9.63 22.14
CA TYR A 358 -39.28 -9.63 22.41
C TYR A 358 -38.63 -8.28 22.08
N ALA A 359 -38.98 -7.67 20.95
CA ALA A 359 -38.47 -6.35 20.57
C ALA A 359 -38.97 -5.27 21.54
N MET A 360 -40.25 -5.32 21.97
CA MET A 360 -40.81 -4.38 22.94
C MET A 360 -40.11 -4.49 24.30
N GLU A 361 -39.91 -5.70 24.81
CA GLU A 361 -39.16 -5.94 26.05
C GLU A 361 -37.73 -5.34 25.92
N ARG A 362 -37.08 -5.57 24.81
CA ARG A 362 -35.72 -5.04 24.55
C ARG A 362 -35.70 -3.51 24.45
N TRP A 363 -36.69 -2.92 23.78
CA TRP A 363 -36.85 -1.45 23.65
C TRP A 363 -36.95 -0.75 25.03
N MET A 364 -37.67 -1.34 25.94
CA MET A 364 -37.83 -0.80 27.30
C MET A 364 -36.52 -0.81 28.11
N THR A 365 -35.53 -1.57 27.71
CA THR A 365 -34.19 -1.58 28.35
C THR A 365 -33.25 -0.52 27.81
N PHE A 366 -33.57 0.15 26.70
CA PHE A 366 -32.68 1.13 26.08
C PHE A 366 -32.55 2.38 26.94
N LYS A 367 -31.34 2.92 26.96
CA LYS A 367 -31.00 4.19 27.61
C LYS A 367 -30.28 5.05 26.60
N LYS A 368 -30.42 6.38 26.71
CA LYS A 368 -29.63 7.31 25.87
C LYS A 368 -28.15 7.01 26.04
N GLY A 369 -27.48 6.74 24.91
CA GLY A 369 -26.07 6.39 24.84
C GLY A 369 -25.36 7.18 23.75
N ASN A 370 -24.08 6.90 23.55
CA ASN A 370 -23.20 7.65 22.63
C ASN A 370 -23.33 7.24 21.15
N ILE A 371 -24.26 6.35 20.80
CA ILE A 371 -24.45 5.92 19.40
C ILE A 371 -25.49 6.84 18.76
N SER A 372 -25.12 7.52 17.67
CA SER A 372 -25.94 8.50 16.96
C SER A 372 -26.32 8.05 15.55
N GLN A 373 -27.20 8.83 14.90
CA GLN A 373 -27.56 8.67 13.49
C GLN A 373 -26.33 8.62 12.52
N ALA A 374 -25.16 9.09 12.92
CA ALA A 374 -23.94 8.98 12.10
C ALA A 374 -23.64 7.52 11.74
N THR A 375 -23.97 6.56 12.62
CA THR A 375 -23.84 5.13 12.34
C THR A 375 -24.80 4.66 11.24
N LEU A 376 -26.03 5.18 11.18
CA LEU A 376 -27.01 4.86 10.12
C LEU A 376 -26.49 5.32 8.76
N TRP A 377 -25.97 6.54 8.69
CA TRP A 377 -25.41 7.09 7.46
C TRP A 377 -24.16 6.33 7.00
N LYS A 378 -23.31 5.91 7.93
CA LYS A 378 -22.19 5.03 7.64
C LYS A 378 -22.66 3.69 7.07
N TRP A 379 -23.63 3.07 7.70
CA TRP A 379 -24.22 1.81 7.23
C TRP A 379 -24.89 1.96 5.87
N LEU A 380 -25.64 3.04 5.65
CA LEU A 380 -26.25 3.32 4.35
C LEU A 380 -25.21 3.42 3.23
N ARG A 381 -24.07 4.07 3.50
CA ARG A 381 -22.98 4.20 2.54
C ARG A 381 -22.33 2.83 2.22
N GLU A 382 -22.17 1.99 3.24
CA GLU A 382 -21.63 0.63 3.08
C GLU A 382 -22.59 -0.30 2.33
N ASP A 383 -23.87 -0.22 2.67
CA ASP A 383 -24.91 -1.14 2.20
C ASP A 383 -25.53 -0.72 0.86
N ASN A 384 -25.67 0.59 0.61
CA ASN A 384 -26.34 1.16 -0.55
C ASN A 384 -25.75 2.54 -0.94
N PRO A 385 -24.59 2.57 -1.62
CA PRO A 385 -23.90 3.82 -1.99
C PRO A 385 -24.74 4.77 -2.86
N THR A 386 -25.64 4.23 -3.69
CA THR A 386 -26.53 5.03 -4.53
C THR A 386 -27.56 5.80 -3.69
N ALA A 387 -28.26 5.09 -2.81
CA ALA A 387 -29.21 5.72 -1.90
C ALA A 387 -28.51 6.69 -0.94
N PHE A 388 -27.28 6.37 -0.50
CA PHE A 388 -26.47 7.30 0.29
C PHE A 388 -26.25 8.63 -0.45
N THR A 389 -25.86 8.57 -1.73
CA THR A 389 -25.62 9.78 -2.53
C THR A 389 -26.89 10.63 -2.72
N GLU A 390 -28.00 9.96 -2.92
CA GLU A 390 -29.31 10.64 -3.10
C GLU A 390 -29.79 11.31 -1.81
N LEU A 391 -29.85 10.54 -0.71
CA LEU A 391 -30.37 11.04 0.58
C LEU A 391 -29.42 12.03 1.24
N SER A 392 -28.11 11.89 1.03
CA SER A 392 -27.11 12.88 1.50
C SER A 392 -27.31 14.26 0.89
N LYS A 393 -27.78 14.34 -0.38
CA LYS A 393 -28.07 15.62 -1.01
C LYS A 393 -29.24 16.34 -0.31
N LEU A 394 -30.29 15.62 0.05
CA LEU A 394 -31.43 16.17 0.80
C LEU A 394 -31.02 16.67 2.19
N ARG A 395 -30.11 15.93 2.85
CA ARG A 395 -29.58 16.30 4.16
C ARG A 395 -28.57 17.46 4.11
N ASN A 396 -27.85 17.60 3.00
CA ASN A 396 -26.73 18.54 2.85
C ASN A 396 -27.16 19.82 2.13
N ASP A 397 -28.37 20.31 2.40
CA ASP A 397 -28.76 21.63 1.94
C ASP A 397 -28.10 22.71 2.81
N PHE A 398 -27.22 23.49 2.19
CA PHE A 398 -26.50 24.58 2.87
C PHE A 398 -27.43 25.69 3.35
N TRP A 399 -28.51 25.95 2.64
CA TRP A 399 -29.49 26.94 3.06
C TRP A 399 -30.23 26.51 4.32
N THR A 400 -30.43 25.22 4.51
CA THR A 400 -30.99 24.66 5.74
C THR A 400 -29.98 24.80 6.89
N LEU A 401 -28.69 24.53 6.68
CA LEU A 401 -27.65 24.81 7.68
C LEU A 401 -27.66 26.28 8.12
N LEU A 402 -27.84 27.22 7.18
CA LEU A 402 -27.85 28.67 7.48
C LEU A 402 -29.04 29.14 8.32
N LYS A 403 -30.12 28.35 8.43
CA LYS A 403 -31.27 28.66 9.31
C LYS A 403 -30.86 28.55 10.80
N CYS A 404 -29.98 27.59 11.16
CA CYS A 404 -29.50 27.38 12.52
C CYS A 404 -28.02 26.90 12.53
N PRO A 405 -27.05 27.78 12.21
CA PRO A 405 -25.64 27.39 12.05
C PRO A 405 -24.94 27.24 13.41
N ASN A 406 -25.38 26.29 14.25
CA ASN A 406 -24.73 25.95 15.49
C ASN A 406 -23.56 24.98 15.28
N HIS A 407 -22.72 24.77 16.30
CA HIS A 407 -21.51 23.94 16.20
C HIS A 407 -21.82 22.49 15.77
N ALA A 408 -22.94 21.92 16.22
CA ALA A 408 -23.31 20.52 15.91
C ALA A 408 -23.71 20.36 14.44
N GLU A 409 -24.52 21.28 13.92
CA GLU A 409 -24.96 21.26 12.51
C GLU A 409 -23.79 21.53 11.55
N VAL A 410 -22.89 22.44 11.91
CA VAL A 410 -21.67 22.72 11.13
C VAL A 410 -20.74 21.50 11.17
N ALA A 411 -20.57 20.84 12.32
CA ALA A 411 -19.76 19.62 12.42
C ALA A 411 -20.37 18.48 11.57
N ARG A 412 -21.70 18.30 11.62
CA ARG A 412 -22.42 17.32 10.80
C ARG A 412 -22.26 17.60 9.30
N TYR A 413 -22.44 18.85 8.91
CA TYR A 413 -22.31 19.27 7.51
C TYR A 413 -20.90 19.04 6.98
N PHE A 414 -19.87 19.40 7.76
CA PHE A 414 -18.48 19.12 7.42
C PHE A 414 -18.21 17.63 7.27
N TYR A 415 -18.69 16.80 8.20
CA TYR A 415 -18.59 15.34 8.11
C TYR A 415 -19.24 14.81 6.83
N ASN A 416 -20.42 15.29 6.46
CA ASN A 416 -21.11 14.86 5.23
C ASN A 416 -20.37 15.24 3.95
N LEU A 417 -19.61 16.35 3.95
CA LEU A 417 -18.75 16.74 2.84
C LEU A 417 -17.47 15.89 2.77
N LYS A 418 -16.95 15.48 3.94
CA LYS A 418 -15.66 14.76 4.04
C LYS A 418 -15.75 13.53 4.95
N PRO A 419 -16.64 12.58 4.66
CA PRO A 419 -16.89 11.46 5.57
C PRO A 419 -15.71 10.51 5.73
N ASP A 420 -14.81 10.45 4.75
CA ASP A 420 -13.67 9.56 4.72
C ASP A 420 -12.33 10.23 5.06
N ALA A 421 -12.33 11.56 5.32
CA ALA A 421 -11.09 12.30 5.55
C ALA A 421 -10.48 12.06 6.94
N TYR A 422 -11.30 11.70 7.91
CA TYR A 422 -10.88 11.51 9.30
C TYR A 422 -11.53 10.27 9.91
N LEU A 423 -10.88 9.69 10.92
CA LEU A 423 -11.42 8.65 11.79
C LEU A 423 -11.08 9.02 13.24
N PHE A 424 -11.95 8.64 14.16
CA PHE A 424 -11.76 8.83 15.59
C PHE A 424 -12.11 7.57 16.37
N ASN A 425 -11.39 7.33 17.45
CA ASN A 425 -11.72 6.30 18.44
C ASN A 425 -11.22 6.81 19.80
N GLU A 426 -11.98 6.56 20.88
CA GLU A 426 -11.64 7.10 22.20
C GLU A 426 -10.25 6.69 22.71
N ASP A 427 -9.80 5.48 22.41
CA ASP A 427 -8.50 4.98 22.85
C ASP A 427 -7.38 5.30 21.87
N LEU A 428 -7.66 5.21 20.56
CA LEU A 428 -6.69 5.44 19.50
C LEU A 428 -6.59 6.91 19.06
N LYS A 429 -7.53 7.77 19.52
CA LYS A 429 -7.64 9.19 19.15
C LYS A 429 -7.91 9.39 17.67
N TRP A 430 -7.21 10.32 17.02
CA TRP A 430 -7.50 10.76 15.67
C TRP A 430 -6.63 10.10 14.61
N TYR A 431 -7.24 9.85 13.46
CA TYR A 431 -6.55 9.53 12.22
C TYR A 431 -7.02 10.46 11.11
N GLN A 432 -6.11 10.90 10.27
CA GLN A 432 -6.37 11.69 9.08
C GLN A 432 -5.93 10.89 7.86
N LEU A 433 -6.80 10.84 6.84
CA LEU A 433 -6.47 10.22 5.57
C LEU A 433 -5.48 11.10 4.80
N SER A 434 -4.37 10.52 4.38
CA SER A 434 -3.43 11.21 3.50
C SER A 434 -3.91 11.14 2.04
N PRO A 435 -3.41 12.02 1.16
CA PRO A 435 -3.69 11.94 -0.28
C PRO A 435 -3.28 10.61 -0.93
N MET A 436 -2.37 9.87 -0.29
CA MET A 436 -1.88 8.57 -0.76
C MET A 436 -2.70 7.38 -0.23
N GLY A 437 -3.78 7.61 0.51
CA GLY A 437 -4.65 6.55 1.05
C GLY A 437 -4.20 5.99 2.41
N THR A 438 -3.08 6.43 2.97
CA THR A 438 -2.62 6.02 4.30
C THR A 438 -3.27 6.85 5.40
N TRP A 439 -3.44 6.26 6.58
CA TRP A 439 -3.96 6.94 7.76
C TRP A 439 -2.83 7.44 8.65
N LYS A 440 -2.80 8.75 8.94
CA LYS A 440 -1.84 9.36 9.86
C LYS A 440 -2.45 9.54 11.24
N HIS A 441 -1.79 8.97 12.25
CA HIS A 441 -2.23 9.01 13.65
C HIS A 441 -1.90 10.35 14.32
N TYR A 442 -2.82 10.82 15.18
CA TYR A 442 -2.66 12.01 16.01
C TYR A 442 -3.25 11.79 17.40
N GLU A 443 -2.47 12.05 18.43
CA GLU A 443 -2.90 11.99 19.85
C GLU A 443 -3.94 13.05 20.22
N ARG A 444 -3.99 14.13 19.46
CA ARG A 444 -4.95 15.23 19.58
C ARG A 444 -5.60 15.47 18.22
N SER A 445 -6.56 16.40 18.16
CA SER A 445 -7.08 16.81 16.85
C SER A 445 -5.95 17.23 15.90
N PRO A 446 -5.98 16.78 14.62
CA PRO A 446 -4.95 17.17 13.64
C PRO A 446 -4.80 18.70 13.58
N SER A 447 -3.57 19.19 13.58
CA SER A 447 -3.29 20.63 13.55
C SER A 447 -3.89 21.35 12.35
N GLY A 448 -4.05 20.64 11.23
CA GLY A 448 -4.68 21.13 10.01
C GLY A 448 -6.21 21.11 10.01
N LEU A 449 -6.87 20.46 10.99
CA LEU A 449 -8.33 20.24 10.96
C LEU A 449 -9.11 21.57 11.02
N LEU A 450 -8.68 22.52 11.84
CA LEU A 450 -9.28 23.87 11.90
C LEU A 450 -9.20 24.58 10.54
N ASN A 451 -8.05 24.52 9.90
CA ASN A 451 -7.84 25.13 8.57
C ASN A 451 -8.65 24.41 7.50
N ASP A 452 -8.77 23.08 7.58
CA ASP A 452 -9.55 22.30 6.63
C ASP A 452 -11.05 22.61 6.75
N ILE A 453 -11.58 22.75 7.94
CA ILE A 453 -12.96 23.19 8.18
C ILE A 453 -13.16 24.59 7.60
N TRP A 454 -12.29 25.52 7.95
CA TRP A 454 -12.39 26.91 7.46
C TRP A 454 -12.31 26.99 5.93
N ALA A 455 -11.34 26.31 5.31
CA ALA A 455 -11.16 26.31 3.86
C ALA A 455 -12.38 25.69 3.15
N THR A 456 -12.90 24.59 3.68
CA THR A 456 -14.09 23.91 3.13
C THR A 456 -15.29 24.83 3.14
N PHE A 457 -15.60 25.46 4.27
CA PHE A 457 -16.76 26.36 4.35
C PHE A 457 -16.53 27.68 3.59
N LYS A 458 -15.30 28.16 3.47
CA LYS A 458 -14.99 29.31 2.59
C LYS A 458 -15.35 28.99 1.14
N MET A 459 -15.08 27.77 0.66
CA MET A 459 -15.46 27.34 -0.68
C MET A 459 -16.99 27.25 -0.82
N VAL A 460 -17.66 26.60 0.12
CA VAL A 460 -19.12 26.44 0.12
C VAL A 460 -19.83 27.81 0.11
N VAL A 461 -19.37 28.73 0.99
CA VAL A 461 -19.92 30.12 1.01
C VAL A 461 -19.70 30.82 -0.32
N LYS A 462 -18.51 30.68 -0.93
CA LYS A 462 -18.19 31.27 -2.22
C LYS A 462 -19.09 30.72 -3.32
N GLU A 463 -19.29 29.42 -3.42
CA GLU A 463 -20.14 28.77 -4.40
C GLU A 463 -21.59 29.26 -4.33
N HIS A 464 -22.13 29.36 -3.10
CA HIS A 464 -23.50 29.88 -2.90
C HIS A 464 -23.62 31.38 -3.12
N TRP A 465 -22.55 32.15 -2.87
CA TRP A 465 -22.51 33.58 -3.17
C TRP A 465 -22.53 33.83 -4.68
N GLU A 466 -21.82 33.03 -5.46
CA GLU A 466 -21.80 33.15 -6.92
C GLU A 466 -23.15 32.80 -7.58
N GLN A 467 -24.02 32.10 -6.87
CA GLN A 467 -25.40 31.81 -7.33
C GLN A 467 -26.39 32.98 -7.12
N ILE A 468 -26.00 33.97 -6.31
CA ILE A 468 -26.83 35.14 -6.02
C ILE A 468 -26.68 36.14 -7.18
N PRO A 469 -27.80 36.67 -7.73
CA PRO A 469 -27.77 37.72 -8.78
C PRO A 469 -26.98 38.96 -8.33
N PRO A 470 -26.34 39.68 -9.24
CA PRO A 470 -25.65 40.94 -8.87
C PRO A 470 -26.62 42.00 -8.33
N PRO A 471 -26.17 42.87 -7.38
CA PRO A 471 -27.00 43.96 -6.89
C PRO A 471 -27.37 44.97 -7.98
N PRO A 472 -28.48 45.72 -7.84
CA PRO A 472 -29.33 45.82 -6.66
C PRO A 472 -30.30 44.62 -6.49
N HIS A 473 -30.52 44.20 -5.21
CA HIS A 473 -31.48 43.14 -4.92
C HIS A 473 -32.80 43.77 -4.46
N ASP A 474 -33.85 43.62 -5.25
CA ASP A 474 -35.23 44.08 -4.90
C ASP A 474 -35.98 42.97 -4.14
N ASP A 475 -35.63 41.70 -4.32
CA ASP A 475 -36.26 40.55 -3.67
C ASP A 475 -35.78 40.39 -2.23
N GLU A 476 -36.73 40.41 -1.28
CA GLU A 476 -36.50 40.20 0.14
C GLU A 476 -35.92 38.82 0.48
N SER A 477 -36.22 37.78 -0.30
CA SER A 477 -35.64 36.44 -0.16
C SER A 477 -34.14 36.48 -0.44
N ILE A 478 -33.72 37.16 -1.51
CA ILE A 478 -32.30 37.34 -1.87
C ILE A 478 -31.56 38.13 -0.79
N LYS A 479 -32.16 39.22 -0.29
CA LYS A 479 -31.57 40.02 0.82
C LYS A 479 -31.32 39.19 2.05
N ARG A 480 -32.27 38.30 2.45
CA ARG A 480 -32.11 37.36 3.58
C ARG A 480 -30.97 36.37 3.34
N LYS A 481 -30.88 35.79 2.13
CA LYS A 481 -29.80 34.89 1.75
C LYS A 481 -28.42 35.57 1.83
N VAL A 482 -28.28 36.76 1.28
CA VAL A 482 -27.03 37.58 1.35
C VAL A 482 -26.65 37.85 2.79
N LYS A 483 -27.61 38.25 3.63
CA LYS A 483 -27.39 38.51 5.06
C LYS A 483 -26.90 37.27 5.80
N ALA A 484 -27.60 36.12 5.60
CA ALA A 484 -27.26 34.85 6.26
C ALA A 484 -25.86 34.36 5.87
N LEU A 485 -25.51 34.41 4.58
CA LEU A 485 -24.16 34.08 4.10
C LEU A 485 -23.08 34.97 4.72
N GLY A 486 -23.31 36.27 4.79
CA GLY A 486 -22.37 37.22 5.39
C GLY A 486 -22.18 37.04 6.88
N GLU A 487 -23.24 36.66 7.62
CA GLU A 487 -23.19 36.35 9.05
C GLU A 487 -22.46 35.03 9.31
N PHE A 488 -22.75 34.02 8.54
CA PHE A 488 -22.07 32.72 8.63
C PHE A 488 -20.59 32.82 8.30
N ALA A 489 -20.23 33.53 7.21
CA ALA A 489 -18.82 33.74 6.83
C ALA A 489 -18.01 34.43 7.94
N ARG A 490 -18.60 35.36 8.66
CA ARG A 490 -17.97 36.01 9.84
C ARG A 490 -17.83 35.03 11.00
N THR A 491 -18.87 34.26 11.28
CA THR A 491 -18.92 33.31 12.42
C THR A 491 -17.89 32.19 12.23
N ILE A 492 -17.87 31.54 11.04
CA ILE A 492 -16.93 30.45 10.72
C ILE A 492 -15.47 30.93 10.68
N GLY A 493 -15.22 32.23 10.46
CA GLY A 493 -13.89 32.84 10.52
C GLY A 493 -13.33 32.99 11.93
N THR A 494 -14.11 32.73 13.00
CA THR A 494 -13.66 32.88 14.37
C THR A 494 -13.10 31.60 14.95
N LYS A 495 -11.93 31.68 15.60
CA LYS A 495 -11.28 30.51 16.20
C LYS A 495 -12.15 29.82 17.25
N SER A 496 -12.83 30.60 18.11
CA SER A 496 -13.66 30.03 19.17
C SER A 496 -14.82 29.19 18.64
N PHE A 497 -15.43 29.59 17.51
CA PHE A 497 -16.45 28.82 16.86
C PHE A 497 -15.91 27.53 16.25
N LEU A 498 -14.77 27.61 15.55
CA LEU A 498 -14.11 26.43 14.97
C LEU A 498 -13.67 25.44 16.06
N ASP A 499 -13.14 25.91 17.19
CA ASP A 499 -12.81 25.03 18.34
C ASP A 499 -14.05 24.31 18.88
N GLY A 500 -15.21 24.97 18.91
CA GLY A 500 -16.49 24.34 19.28
C GLY A 500 -16.92 23.25 18.26
N VAL A 501 -16.76 23.51 16.96
CA VAL A 501 -17.03 22.53 15.89
C VAL A 501 -16.12 21.33 16.03
N VAL A 502 -14.79 21.56 16.17
CA VAL A 502 -13.80 20.48 16.36
C VAL A 502 -14.11 19.62 17.59
N GLY A 503 -14.59 20.22 18.67
CA GLY A 503 -14.98 19.50 19.88
C GLY A 503 -16.13 18.49 19.68
N LEU A 504 -16.97 18.69 18.67
CA LEU A 504 -18.11 17.79 18.35
C LEU A 504 -17.83 16.78 17.25
N LEU A 505 -16.79 16.98 16.42
CA LEU A 505 -16.43 16.07 15.34
C LEU A 505 -16.09 14.64 15.79
N PRO A 506 -15.52 14.36 16.99
CA PRO A 506 -15.34 13.01 17.48
C PRO A 506 -16.58 12.14 17.39
N THR A 507 -17.74 12.70 17.70
CA THR A 507 -19.03 11.97 17.64
C THR A 507 -19.38 11.56 16.20
N ASN A 508 -19.05 12.36 15.21
CA ASN A 508 -19.34 12.08 13.80
C ASN A 508 -18.36 11.07 13.17
N TYR A 509 -17.09 11.15 13.54
CA TYR A 509 -16.01 10.32 12.98
C TYR A 509 -15.73 9.05 13.80
N ASN A 510 -16.49 8.78 14.89
CA ASN A 510 -16.23 7.63 15.76
C ASN A 510 -16.38 6.30 15.04
N ASP A 511 -15.38 5.44 15.21
CA ASP A 511 -15.39 4.04 14.78
C ASP A 511 -14.95 3.15 15.95
N ASP A 512 -15.90 2.49 16.59
CA ASP A 512 -15.66 1.61 17.75
C ASP A 512 -14.78 0.41 17.40
N ASP A 513 -14.85 -0.06 16.14
CA ASP A 513 -14.08 -1.21 15.65
C ASP A 513 -12.72 -0.82 15.07
N LEU A 514 -12.32 0.45 15.13
CA LEU A 514 -11.10 0.94 14.53
C LEU A 514 -9.85 0.17 15.00
N LYS A 515 -9.81 -0.23 16.27
CA LYS A 515 -8.72 -1.04 16.85
C LYS A 515 -8.53 -2.39 16.16
N LYS A 516 -9.63 -2.98 15.64
CA LYS A 516 -9.61 -4.28 14.95
C LYS A 516 -9.33 -4.16 13.47
N LYS A 517 -9.32 -2.93 12.93
CA LYS A 517 -9.14 -2.67 11.51
C LYS A 517 -7.75 -2.11 11.20
N MET A 518 -7.26 -1.18 12.05
CA MET A 518 -6.04 -0.42 11.79
C MET A 518 -4.79 -1.33 11.81
N ASP A 519 -4.10 -1.42 10.66
CA ASP A 519 -2.92 -2.26 10.42
C ASP A 519 -3.14 -3.78 10.67
N GLU A 520 -4.39 -4.27 10.60
CA GLU A 520 -4.72 -5.69 10.80
C GLU A 520 -4.79 -6.49 9.48
N SER A 521 -4.72 -5.85 8.33
CA SER A 521 -4.67 -6.49 7.00
C SER A 521 -3.28 -7.11 6.76
N ARG A 522 -3.05 -8.32 7.29
CA ARG A 522 -1.74 -8.99 7.36
C ARG A 522 -1.17 -9.36 6.00
N HIS A 523 -2.02 -9.54 5.00
CA HIS A 523 -1.63 -9.84 3.62
C HIS A 523 -1.12 -8.60 2.87
N LEU A 524 -1.31 -7.41 3.42
CA LEU A 524 -0.86 -6.17 2.81
C LEU A 524 0.52 -5.76 3.35
N PHE A 525 1.43 -5.45 2.43
CA PHE A 525 2.68 -4.76 2.75
C PHE A 525 2.64 -3.38 2.11
N ALA A 526 2.62 -2.33 2.94
CA ALA A 526 2.39 -0.97 2.49
C ALA A 526 3.69 -0.16 2.34
N PHE A 527 3.74 0.62 1.28
CA PHE A 527 4.66 1.71 1.03
C PHE A 527 3.93 3.04 1.22
N GLU A 528 4.59 4.19 1.07
CA GLU A 528 3.93 5.48 1.21
C GLU A 528 2.80 5.69 0.19
N ASN A 529 2.96 5.17 -1.03
CA ASN A 529 2.08 5.44 -2.17
C ASN A 529 1.40 4.19 -2.78
N LYS A 530 1.79 3.00 -2.38
CA LYS A 530 1.25 1.74 -2.91
C LYS A 530 1.15 0.69 -1.81
N VAL A 531 0.31 -0.28 -2.04
CA VAL A 531 0.25 -1.50 -1.24
C VAL A 531 0.45 -2.71 -2.12
N VAL A 532 1.19 -3.68 -1.58
CA VAL A 532 1.39 -5.00 -2.21
C VAL A 532 0.44 -5.98 -1.55
N ASP A 533 -0.48 -6.53 -2.33
CA ASP A 533 -1.37 -7.60 -1.90
C ASP A 533 -0.69 -8.96 -2.12
N LEU A 534 -0.26 -9.56 -1.03
CA LEU A 534 0.51 -10.80 -1.02
C LEU A 534 -0.35 -12.08 -1.08
N ASP A 535 -1.66 -11.97 -0.92
CA ASP A 535 -2.60 -13.10 -1.08
C ASP A 535 -3.08 -13.23 -2.53
N ALA A 536 -3.03 -12.17 -3.32
CA ALA A 536 -3.34 -12.19 -4.74
C ALA A 536 -2.37 -13.13 -5.51
N ARG A 537 -2.87 -13.78 -6.56
CA ARG A 537 -2.08 -14.66 -7.42
C ARG A 537 -2.33 -14.33 -8.91
N PRO A 538 -1.37 -13.69 -9.61
CA PRO A 538 -0.05 -13.19 -9.12
C PRO A 538 -0.18 -12.10 -8.05
N ILE A 539 0.92 -11.79 -7.34
CA ILE A 539 1.00 -10.66 -6.40
C ILE A 539 0.60 -9.37 -7.12
N VAL A 540 -0.24 -8.56 -6.48
CA VAL A 540 -0.76 -7.30 -7.05
C VAL A 540 -0.20 -6.11 -6.29
N VAL A 541 0.34 -5.14 -7.02
CA VAL A 541 0.70 -3.82 -6.52
C VAL A 541 -0.37 -2.83 -6.94
N ARG A 542 -1.01 -2.17 -5.98
CA ARG A 542 -2.12 -1.25 -6.23
C ARG A 542 -2.06 -0.01 -5.34
N ASP A 543 -2.90 0.95 -5.63
CA ASP A 543 -3.09 2.12 -4.76
C ASP A 543 -3.66 1.69 -3.41
N ILE A 544 -3.34 2.46 -2.37
CA ILE A 544 -3.86 2.25 -1.03
C ILE A 544 -5.29 2.78 -0.99
N LEU A 545 -6.22 1.95 -0.57
CA LEU A 545 -7.61 2.34 -0.38
C LEU A 545 -7.83 2.77 1.08
N PRO A 546 -8.69 3.75 1.36
CA PRO A 546 -9.05 4.12 2.73
C PRO A 546 -9.53 2.93 3.57
N THR A 547 -10.18 1.95 2.92
CA THR A 547 -10.68 0.71 3.50
C THR A 547 -9.59 -0.33 3.82
N ASP A 548 -8.36 -0.13 3.40
CA ASP A 548 -7.23 -0.97 3.80
C ASP A 548 -6.80 -0.69 5.26
N TYR A 549 -7.17 0.45 5.81
CA TYR A 549 -6.84 0.91 7.16
C TYR A 549 -5.33 0.88 7.45
N VAL A 550 -4.53 1.28 6.48
CA VAL A 550 -3.07 1.32 6.59
C VAL A 550 -2.62 2.59 7.29
N CYS A 551 -2.00 2.44 8.46
CA CYS A 551 -1.27 3.51 9.15
C CYS A 551 0.24 3.27 9.10
N LEU A 552 0.67 2.03 9.28
CA LEU A 552 2.06 1.62 9.21
C LEU A 552 2.44 1.29 7.76
N HIS A 553 3.48 1.92 7.25
CA HIS A 553 4.05 1.69 5.93
C HIS A 553 5.57 1.69 5.99
N ALA A 554 6.26 1.26 4.95
CA ALA A 554 7.72 1.11 4.93
C ALA A 554 8.48 2.45 5.13
N GLY A 555 7.84 3.61 4.91
CA GLY A 555 8.45 4.93 5.09
C GLY A 555 9.17 5.43 3.84
N TYR A 556 8.87 4.83 2.70
CA TYR A 556 9.34 5.26 1.37
C TYR A 556 8.36 4.79 0.29
N LYS A 557 8.45 5.38 -0.90
CA LYS A 557 7.59 5.05 -2.05
C LYS A 557 7.96 3.68 -2.63
N PHE A 558 6.99 2.96 -3.19
CA PHE A 558 7.22 1.70 -3.89
C PHE A 558 8.22 1.89 -5.04
N PRO A 559 9.26 1.06 -5.16
CA PRO A 559 10.24 1.14 -6.25
C PRO A 559 9.60 0.93 -7.63
N ARG A 560 9.88 1.80 -8.58
CA ARG A 560 9.26 1.75 -9.92
C ARG A 560 9.90 0.72 -10.85
N THR A 561 11.21 0.57 -10.77
CA THR A 561 11.99 -0.26 -11.68
C THR A 561 13.04 -1.06 -10.93
N SER A 562 13.30 -2.28 -11.40
CA SER A 562 14.43 -3.09 -10.95
C SER A 562 15.69 -2.68 -11.71
N ASP A 563 16.82 -2.66 -11.00
CA ASP A 563 18.15 -2.42 -11.58
C ASP A 563 18.95 -3.73 -11.59
N PRO A 564 19.21 -4.32 -12.78
CA PRO A 564 19.93 -5.60 -12.90
C PRO A 564 21.35 -5.56 -12.33
N ASP A 565 22.05 -4.43 -12.42
CA ASP A 565 23.42 -4.29 -11.93
C ASP A 565 23.46 -4.19 -10.41
N VAL A 566 22.52 -3.44 -9.81
CA VAL A 566 22.34 -3.39 -8.36
C VAL A 566 21.91 -4.75 -7.83
N ARG A 567 20.95 -5.42 -8.51
CA ARG A 567 20.50 -6.79 -8.16
C ARG A 567 21.65 -7.77 -8.14
N LYS A 568 22.48 -7.73 -9.17
CA LYS A 568 23.70 -8.54 -9.24
C LYS A 568 24.64 -8.19 -8.09
N GLY A 569 24.87 -6.90 -7.82
CA GLY A 569 25.72 -6.45 -6.71
C GLY A 569 25.23 -6.96 -5.34
N ILE A 570 23.90 -6.95 -5.10
CA ILE A 570 23.29 -7.52 -3.88
C ILE A 570 23.49 -9.03 -3.82
N HIS A 571 23.24 -9.73 -4.93
CA HIS A 571 23.45 -11.19 -5.00
C HIS A 571 24.92 -11.55 -4.74
N ASP A 572 25.85 -10.85 -5.37
CA ASP A 572 27.29 -11.06 -5.17
C ASP A 572 27.69 -10.79 -3.71
N PHE A 573 27.15 -9.74 -3.08
CA PHE A 573 27.34 -9.49 -1.64
C PHE A 573 26.86 -10.66 -0.79
N LEU A 574 25.64 -11.17 -1.02
CA LEU A 574 25.12 -12.32 -0.28
C LEU A 574 26.00 -13.57 -0.50
N MET A 575 26.47 -13.78 -1.72
CA MET A 575 27.36 -14.88 -2.03
C MET A 575 28.74 -14.75 -1.34
N THR A 576 29.23 -13.54 -1.05
CA THR A 576 30.48 -13.38 -0.25
C THR A 576 30.29 -13.77 1.21
N ILE A 577 29.04 -13.71 1.76
CA ILE A 577 28.76 -14.10 3.16
C ILE A 577 28.75 -15.62 3.32
N TRP A 578 28.19 -16.38 2.36
CA TRP A 578 28.01 -17.82 2.51
C TRP A 578 28.72 -18.68 1.49
N GLU A 579 29.09 -18.15 0.32
CA GLU A 579 29.64 -18.89 -0.83
C GLU A 579 28.79 -20.14 -1.20
N ASN A 580 27.53 -20.16 -0.77
CA ASN A 580 26.58 -21.26 -0.96
C ASN A 580 25.21 -20.72 -1.37
N ARG A 581 24.78 -21.06 -2.56
CA ARG A 581 23.51 -20.61 -3.12
C ARG A 581 22.30 -21.08 -2.30
N GLU A 582 22.33 -22.31 -1.75
CA GLU A 582 21.20 -22.81 -0.95
C GLU A 582 21.01 -21.99 0.33
N ASP A 583 22.11 -21.53 0.97
CA ASP A 583 22.05 -20.68 2.16
C ASP A 583 21.50 -19.29 1.82
N VAL A 584 21.97 -18.67 0.73
CA VAL A 584 21.47 -17.38 0.25
C VAL A 584 19.97 -17.47 -0.06
N GLU A 585 19.55 -18.47 -0.83
CA GLU A 585 18.14 -18.68 -1.16
C GLU A 585 17.28 -18.93 0.10
N TYR A 586 17.79 -19.68 1.07
CA TYR A 586 17.09 -19.91 2.34
C TYR A 586 16.90 -18.60 3.10
N VAL A 587 17.96 -17.82 3.29
CA VAL A 587 17.90 -16.53 4.00
C VAL A 587 16.95 -15.57 3.27
N MET A 588 17.02 -15.46 1.96
CA MET A 588 16.09 -14.62 1.17
C MET A 588 14.64 -15.05 1.36
N ARG A 589 14.34 -16.35 1.36
CA ARG A 589 12.97 -16.84 1.61
C ARG A 589 12.52 -16.59 3.06
N THR A 590 13.41 -16.71 4.05
CA THR A 590 13.08 -16.41 5.45
C THR A 590 12.74 -14.94 5.65
N LEU A 591 13.39 -14.05 4.91
CA LEU A 591 13.08 -12.61 4.92
C LEU A 591 11.82 -12.30 4.10
N ALA A 592 11.68 -12.91 2.92
CA ALA A 592 10.51 -12.70 2.07
C ALA A 592 9.20 -13.10 2.76
N VAL A 593 9.18 -14.19 3.53
CA VAL A 593 7.98 -14.61 4.28
C VAL A 593 7.55 -13.57 5.32
N GLN A 594 8.47 -12.72 5.79
CA GLN A 594 8.15 -11.67 6.75
C GLN A 594 7.43 -10.46 6.11
N LEU A 595 7.36 -10.36 4.79
CA LEU A 595 6.50 -9.36 4.14
C LEU A 595 5.03 -9.58 4.52
N HIS A 596 4.62 -10.82 4.66
CA HIS A 596 3.27 -11.19 5.09
C HIS A 596 3.16 -11.26 6.61
N GLY A 597 2.24 -10.53 7.21
CA GLY A 597 2.07 -10.46 8.66
C GLY A 597 1.43 -11.70 9.32
N THR A 598 1.06 -12.72 8.54
CA THR A 598 0.59 -13.98 9.11
C THR A 598 1.77 -14.86 9.49
N LYS A 599 1.78 -15.37 10.71
CA LYS A 599 2.77 -16.36 11.17
C LYS A 599 2.58 -17.70 10.46
N LYS A 600 3.13 -17.80 9.26
CA LYS A 600 3.08 -19.05 8.48
C LYS A 600 3.98 -20.12 9.08
N PHE A 601 5.12 -19.71 9.63
CA PHE A 601 6.12 -20.56 10.27
C PHE A 601 6.43 -20.03 11.67
N GLU A 602 6.36 -20.89 12.67
CA GLU A 602 6.66 -20.55 14.06
C GLU A 602 8.16 -20.62 14.32
N GLU A 603 8.97 -19.91 13.50
CA GLU A 603 10.42 -20.04 13.53
C GLU A 603 11.09 -18.87 14.27
N PHE A 604 12.28 -19.22 14.87
CA PHE A 604 13.17 -18.33 15.59
C PHE A 604 14.56 -18.43 14.96
N TYR A 605 15.05 -17.34 14.40
CA TYR A 605 16.26 -17.31 13.59
C TYR A 605 17.42 -16.73 14.39
N VAL A 606 18.51 -17.50 14.55
CA VAL A 606 19.72 -17.06 15.22
C VAL A 606 20.87 -16.98 14.24
N TRP A 607 21.36 -15.77 14.01
CA TRP A 607 22.51 -15.47 13.16
C TRP A 607 23.77 -15.43 14.01
N THR A 608 24.68 -16.37 13.78
CA THR A 608 25.90 -16.51 14.58
C THR A 608 27.15 -16.54 13.71
N GLY A 609 28.27 -16.22 14.29
CA GLY A 609 29.61 -16.27 13.69
C GLY A 609 30.54 -15.22 14.28
N ARG A 610 31.82 -15.32 14.00
CA ARG A 610 32.87 -14.44 14.51
C ARG A 610 32.59 -12.98 14.16
N GLY A 611 33.15 -12.01 14.87
CA GLY A 611 33.05 -10.60 14.54
C GLY A 611 33.55 -10.30 13.11
N GLY A 612 33.00 -9.23 12.47
CA GLY A 612 33.42 -8.82 11.13
C GLY A 612 32.97 -9.73 9.98
N ASN A 613 31.84 -10.42 10.09
CA ASN A 613 31.35 -11.44 9.15
C ASN A 613 30.14 -11.03 8.29
N GLY A 614 29.86 -9.74 8.21
CA GLY A 614 28.77 -9.22 7.34
C GLY A 614 27.37 -9.18 7.98
N LYS A 615 27.14 -9.76 9.19
CA LYS A 615 25.85 -9.74 9.90
C LYS A 615 25.29 -8.32 10.03
N GLY A 616 26.12 -7.36 10.49
CA GLY A 616 25.68 -5.96 10.67
C GLY A 616 25.32 -5.28 9.35
N VAL A 617 26.06 -5.55 8.26
CA VAL A 617 25.77 -4.98 6.93
C VAL A 617 24.49 -5.55 6.35
N LEU A 618 24.26 -6.87 6.52
CA LEU A 618 22.98 -7.51 6.14
C LEU A 618 21.81 -6.97 6.97
N SER A 619 21.99 -6.78 8.28
CA SER A 619 20.95 -6.17 9.12
C SER A 619 20.60 -4.75 8.67
N GLU A 620 21.58 -3.97 8.23
CA GLU A 620 21.33 -2.60 7.79
C GLU A 620 20.51 -2.55 6.50
N ILE A 621 20.79 -3.39 5.50
CA ILE A 621 19.96 -3.42 4.28
C ILE A 621 18.53 -3.91 4.58
N ILE A 622 18.37 -4.89 5.47
CA ILE A 622 17.05 -5.36 5.93
C ILE A 622 16.30 -4.25 6.63
N LYS A 623 16.94 -3.57 7.58
CA LYS A 623 16.35 -2.44 8.31
C LYS A 623 15.85 -1.37 7.35
N ARG A 624 16.65 -1.02 6.34
CA ARG A 624 16.28 -0.04 5.34
C ARG A 624 15.15 -0.53 4.43
N ALA A 625 15.18 -1.79 3.98
CA ALA A 625 14.17 -2.36 3.11
C ALA A 625 12.81 -2.51 3.79
N PHE A 626 12.79 -2.98 5.03
CA PHE A 626 11.55 -3.07 5.81
C PHE A 626 11.13 -1.71 6.41
N GLY A 627 12.05 -0.76 6.53
CA GLY A 627 11.78 0.59 7.03
C GLY A 627 11.04 0.56 8.37
N ASN A 628 9.89 1.22 8.46
CA ASN A 628 9.10 1.26 9.69
C ASN A 628 8.55 -0.11 10.13
N TYR A 629 8.59 -1.13 9.29
CA TYR A 629 8.24 -2.51 9.66
C TYR A 629 9.36 -3.26 10.40
N PHE A 630 10.57 -2.69 10.45
CA PHE A 630 11.69 -3.21 11.25
C PHE A 630 11.67 -2.63 12.66
N HIS A 631 11.97 -3.46 13.68
CA HIS A 631 12.07 -3.01 15.07
C HIS A 631 13.19 -3.71 15.83
N PRO A 632 14.17 -2.97 16.39
CA PRO A 632 15.17 -3.55 17.26
C PRO A 632 14.58 -3.72 18.68
N ILE A 633 14.92 -4.83 19.34
CA ILE A 633 14.58 -5.09 20.73
C ILE A 633 15.84 -5.37 21.57
N PRO A 634 15.85 -5.03 22.87
CA PRO A 634 16.92 -5.41 23.76
C PRO A 634 16.95 -6.94 23.96
N HIS A 635 18.17 -7.52 24.03
CA HIS A 635 18.32 -8.98 24.16
C HIS A 635 17.75 -9.52 25.49
N GLU A 636 17.71 -8.71 26.52
CA GLU A 636 17.12 -9.05 27.83
C GLU A 636 15.65 -9.49 27.69
N MET A 637 14.95 -8.99 26.70
CA MET A 637 13.56 -9.35 26.46
C MET A 637 13.39 -10.84 26.15
N ILE A 638 14.41 -11.49 25.58
CA ILE A 638 14.40 -12.91 25.22
C ILE A 638 15.29 -13.77 26.11
N THR A 639 16.15 -13.15 26.92
CA THR A 639 17.10 -13.87 27.81
C THR A 639 16.71 -13.82 29.29
N LYS A 640 15.93 -12.79 29.70
CA LYS A 640 15.46 -12.68 31.10
C LYS A 640 14.00 -13.13 31.22
N ARG A 641 13.62 -13.71 32.34
CA ARG A 641 12.21 -13.99 32.65
C ARG A 641 11.52 -12.69 33.02
N ASN A 642 10.34 -12.47 32.45
CA ASN A 642 9.44 -11.43 32.96
C ASN A 642 8.91 -11.85 34.32
N GLU A 643 9.40 -11.23 35.38
CA GLU A 643 8.97 -11.53 36.75
C GLU A 643 7.53 -11.05 37.01
N ARG A 644 7.08 -10.01 36.33
CA ARG A 644 5.72 -9.46 36.45
C ARG A 644 5.08 -9.29 35.07
N LYS A 645 3.98 -9.98 34.82
CA LYS A 645 3.24 -9.92 33.55
C LYS A 645 2.58 -8.57 33.30
N ASP A 646 2.33 -7.78 34.34
CA ASP A 646 1.69 -6.47 34.32
C ASP A 646 2.68 -5.30 34.27
N ALA A 647 3.99 -5.58 34.29
CA ALA A 647 5.02 -4.56 34.15
C ALA A 647 4.98 -3.92 32.74
N PRO A 648 5.26 -2.61 32.62
CA PRO A 648 5.41 -1.98 31.32
C PRO A 648 6.49 -2.66 30.47
N ASN A 649 6.18 -2.92 29.21
CA ASN A 649 7.12 -3.49 28.23
C ASN A 649 7.03 -2.68 26.92
N PRO A 650 7.61 -1.48 26.89
CA PRO A 650 7.57 -0.62 25.70
C PRO A 650 8.14 -1.26 24.43
N PRO A 651 9.29 -2.00 24.47
CA PRO A 651 9.81 -2.66 23.26
C PRO A 651 8.82 -3.65 22.64
N LEU A 652 8.11 -4.42 23.46
CA LEU A 652 7.08 -5.34 22.99
C LEU A 652 5.88 -4.59 22.42
N ALA A 653 5.44 -3.53 23.09
CA ALA A 653 4.33 -2.70 22.63
C ALA A 653 4.62 -2.03 21.27
N GLN A 654 5.84 -1.55 21.08
CA GLN A 654 6.31 -0.96 19.82
C GLN A 654 6.50 -1.97 18.68
N SER A 655 6.51 -3.26 18.98
CA SER A 655 6.60 -4.32 17.98
C SER A 655 5.26 -4.65 17.32
N LYS A 656 4.14 -4.04 17.75
CA LYS A 656 2.83 -4.19 17.10
C LYS A 656 2.90 -3.78 15.63
N GLY A 657 2.38 -4.63 14.73
CA GLY A 657 2.34 -4.39 13.28
C GLY A 657 3.68 -4.56 12.56
N LYS A 658 4.79 -4.74 13.29
CA LYS A 658 6.11 -4.95 12.68
C LYS A 658 6.18 -6.27 11.94
N ARG A 659 7.14 -6.39 11.00
CA ARG A 659 7.39 -7.58 10.18
C ARG A 659 8.71 -8.27 10.53
N VAL A 660 9.71 -7.50 10.94
CA VAL A 660 11.01 -8.00 11.38
C VAL A 660 11.33 -7.41 12.74
N VAL A 661 11.54 -8.28 13.73
CA VAL A 661 11.99 -7.89 15.07
C VAL A 661 13.34 -8.54 15.31
N GLN A 662 14.34 -7.72 15.67
CA GLN A 662 15.72 -8.19 15.83
C GLN A 662 16.27 -7.83 17.20
N ALA A 663 16.75 -8.85 17.91
CA ALA A 663 17.58 -8.69 19.11
C ALA A 663 19.07 -8.78 18.73
N GLN A 664 19.88 -7.93 19.36
CA GLN A 664 21.31 -7.88 19.08
C GLN A 664 22.13 -8.18 20.33
N GLU A 665 23.19 -8.91 20.08
CA GLU A 665 24.31 -9.12 21.01
C GLU A 665 23.94 -9.63 22.41
N PRO A 666 23.14 -10.72 22.53
CA PRO A 666 23.08 -11.42 23.81
C PRO A 666 24.45 -11.94 24.15
N GLU A 667 24.81 -11.91 25.46
CA GLU A 667 26.07 -12.42 25.97
C GLU A 667 26.11 -13.95 25.88
N ILE A 668 27.29 -14.53 25.81
CA ILE A 668 27.44 -15.98 25.70
C ILE A 668 26.90 -16.71 26.93
N ASP A 669 26.95 -16.07 28.10
CA ASP A 669 26.44 -16.61 29.38
C ASP A 669 24.93 -16.38 29.57
N ASP A 670 24.31 -15.58 28.71
CA ASP A 670 22.85 -15.40 28.65
C ASP A 670 22.15 -16.73 28.33
N LYS A 671 20.92 -16.88 28.81
CA LYS A 671 20.10 -18.06 28.50
C LYS A 671 18.79 -17.67 27.87
N PHE A 672 18.56 -18.10 26.65
CA PHE A 672 17.27 -17.93 25.99
C PHE A 672 16.13 -18.49 26.82
N GLN A 673 15.04 -17.72 26.99
CA GLN A 673 13.86 -18.12 27.73
C GLN A 673 12.85 -18.80 26.82
N PRO A 674 12.63 -20.13 26.94
CA PRO A 674 11.74 -20.87 26.02
C PRO A 674 10.31 -20.36 25.99
N GLY A 675 9.80 -19.90 27.16
CA GLY A 675 8.45 -19.37 27.29
C GLY A 675 8.25 -18.12 26.44
N VAL A 676 9.16 -17.16 26.55
CA VAL A 676 9.12 -15.89 25.81
C VAL A 676 9.25 -16.14 24.29
N ILE A 677 10.20 -17.00 23.89
CA ILE A 677 10.38 -17.31 22.45
C ILE A 677 9.13 -17.96 21.87
N LYS A 678 8.50 -18.89 22.59
CA LYS A 678 7.25 -19.53 22.14
C LYS A 678 6.10 -18.53 22.05
N GLU A 679 5.98 -17.62 23.00
CA GLU A 679 4.98 -16.54 23.01
C GLU A 679 5.16 -15.61 21.79
N LEU A 680 6.39 -15.16 21.54
CA LEU A 680 6.68 -14.23 20.44
C LEU A 680 6.62 -14.86 19.05
N THR A 681 6.90 -16.17 18.93
CA THR A 681 6.91 -16.89 17.64
C THR A 681 5.62 -17.68 17.39
N GLY A 682 4.78 -17.87 18.40
CA GLY A 682 3.48 -18.51 18.28
C GLY A 682 2.48 -17.60 17.53
N GLY A 683 1.31 -18.09 17.25
CA GLY A 683 0.21 -17.31 16.66
C GLY A 683 -0.74 -16.70 17.68
N ASP A 684 -0.44 -16.84 18.98
CA ASP A 684 -1.29 -16.40 20.07
C ASP A 684 -1.19 -14.88 20.32
N GLU A 685 -2.21 -14.32 20.98
CA GLU A 685 -2.20 -12.92 21.39
C GLU A 685 -1.22 -12.69 22.55
N VAL A 686 -0.41 -11.65 22.43
CA VAL A 686 0.45 -11.16 23.50
C VAL A 686 -0.18 -9.91 24.12
N SER A 687 0.00 -9.79 25.45
CA SER A 687 -0.47 -8.64 26.22
C SER A 687 0.72 -7.85 26.76
N CYS A 688 0.74 -6.55 26.53
CA CYS A 688 1.80 -5.67 27.04
C CYS A 688 1.27 -4.26 27.30
N ARG A 689 2.07 -3.43 27.94
CA ARG A 689 1.70 -2.07 28.30
C ARG A 689 2.82 -1.10 27.99
N LEU A 690 2.47 0.05 27.43
CA LEU A 690 3.36 1.21 27.34
C LEU A 690 3.54 1.83 28.72
N LEU A 691 4.65 2.54 28.91
CA LEU A 691 4.86 3.34 30.12
C LEU A 691 3.74 4.40 30.21
N TYR A 692 3.03 4.43 31.33
CA TYR A 692 1.87 5.30 31.56
C TYR A 692 0.68 5.11 30.58
N GLY A 693 0.68 4.03 29.79
CA GLY A 693 -0.38 3.72 28.83
C GLY A 693 -1.30 2.58 29.30
N ASN A 694 -2.36 2.35 28.55
CA ASN A 694 -3.27 1.21 28.74
C ASN A 694 -2.59 -0.09 28.27
N THR A 695 -3.10 -1.21 28.75
CA THR A 695 -2.72 -2.52 28.25
C THR A 695 -3.23 -2.69 26.83
N ILE A 696 -2.34 -3.10 25.92
CA ILE A 696 -2.65 -3.46 24.55
C ILE A 696 -2.50 -4.96 24.36
N GLN A 697 -3.37 -5.51 23.49
CA GLN A 697 -3.32 -6.90 23.07
C GLN A 697 -3.18 -6.91 21.54
N PHE A 698 -2.26 -7.75 21.04
CA PHE A 698 -2.08 -7.92 19.60
C PHE A 698 -1.47 -9.28 19.31
N ARG A 699 -1.67 -9.76 18.08
CA ARG A 699 -0.98 -10.95 17.59
C ARG A 699 0.31 -10.56 16.89
N PRO A 700 1.48 -11.12 17.28
CA PRO A 700 2.73 -10.84 16.60
C PRO A 700 2.65 -11.10 15.10
N GLN A 701 3.07 -10.12 14.29
CA GLN A 701 3.10 -10.20 12.83
C GLN A 701 4.54 -10.27 12.27
N PHE A 702 5.52 -10.49 13.14
CA PHE A 702 6.95 -10.40 12.82
C PHE A 702 7.68 -11.74 12.93
N GLY A 703 8.75 -11.93 12.13
CA GLY A 703 9.79 -12.91 12.42
C GLY A 703 10.74 -12.40 13.50
N LEU A 704 11.14 -13.30 14.39
CA LEU A 704 12.10 -13.00 15.46
C LEU A 704 13.50 -13.45 15.05
N PHE A 705 14.40 -12.47 14.94
CA PHE A 705 15.81 -12.67 14.57
C PHE A 705 16.70 -12.29 15.75
N VAL A 706 17.77 -13.04 15.95
CA VAL A 706 18.80 -12.73 16.92
C VAL A 706 20.15 -12.72 16.25
N GLN A 707 20.94 -11.68 16.49
CA GLN A 707 22.30 -11.56 16.02
C GLN A 707 23.26 -11.69 17.20
N CYS A 708 24.18 -12.69 17.17
CA CYS A 708 25.16 -12.92 18.21
C CYS A 708 26.51 -13.34 17.63
N ASN A 709 27.58 -13.19 18.42
CA ASN A 709 28.89 -13.70 18.08
C ASN A 709 29.10 -15.10 18.70
N GLY A 710 28.62 -15.32 19.90
CA GLY A 710 28.53 -16.61 20.54
C GLY A 710 27.09 -17.06 20.73
N LEU A 711 26.80 -18.35 20.66
CA LEU A 711 25.46 -18.88 20.81
C LEU A 711 25.08 -19.01 22.29
N PRO A 712 24.14 -18.21 22.81
CA PRO A 712 23.59 -18.40 24.16
C PRO A 712 22.91 -19.76 24.28
N LYS A 713 22.99 -20.37 25.44
CA LYS A 713 22.28 -21.64 25.72
C LYS A 713 20.78 -21.35 25.98
N PHE A 714 19.95 -22.37 25.77
CA PHE A 714 18.58 -22.31 26.27
C PHE A 714 18.53 -22.62 27.76
N ALA A 715 17.67 -21.91 28.50
CA ALA A 715 17.43 -22.25 29.92
C ALA A 715 16.82 -23.67 30.09
N LYS A 716 16.06 -24.11 29.07
CA LYS A 716 15.49 -25.45 28.94
C LYS A 716 15.15 -25.74 27.49
N ILE A 717 15.48 -26.95 27.00
CA ILE A 717 15.08 -27.40 25.67
C ILE A 717 13.91 -28.38 25.78
N ASP A 718 12.91 -28.17 24.94
CA ASP A 718 11.77 -29.06 24.72
C ASP A 718 11.43 -29.15 23.23
N GLY A 719 10.51 -30.03 22.88
CA GLY A 719 10.09 -30.20 21.48
C GLY A 719 9.59 -28.92 20.82
N GLY A 720 8.99 -28.03 21.60
CA GLY A 720 8.53 -26.72 21.10
C GLY A 720 9.68 -25.78 20.73
N VAL A 721 10.77 -25.78 21.46
CA VAL A 721 12.01 -25.06 21.14
C VAL A 721 12.69 -25.68 19.92
N LYS A 722 12.86 -27.03 19.92
CA LYS A 722 13.55 -27.76 18.85
C LYS A 722 12.92 -27.45 17.47
N ARG A 723 11.59 -27.45 17.36
CA ARG A 723 10.90 -27.21 16.09
C ARG A 723 10.99 -25.75 15.59
N ARG A 724 11.24 -24.78 16.51
CA ARG A 724 11.27 -23.35 16.19
C ARG A 724 12.65 -22.81 15.86
N THR A 725 13.69 -23.38 16.45
CA THR A 725 15.05 -22.83 16.36
C THR A 725 15.65 -23.09 14.98
N ARG A 726 16.25 -22.06 14.40
CA ARG A 726 17.02 -22.11 13.15
C ARG A 726 18.34 -21.37 13.35
N ILE A 727 19.45 -22.10 13.28
CA ILE A 727 20.80 -21.52 13.40
C ILE A 727 21.34 -21.26 12.00
N ILE A 728 21.71 -20.02 11.74
CA ILE A 728 22.30 -19.58 10.47
C ILE A 728 23.71 -19.07 10.76
N ASN A 729 24.70 -19.85 10.36
CA ASN A 729 26.11 -19.51 10.54
C ASN A 729 26.56 -18.52 9.48
N PHE A 730 27.41 -17.59 9.89
CA PHE A 730 28.18 -16.67 9.03
C PHE A 730 29.63 -17.12 9.08
N PRO A 731 30.06 -17.98 8.13
CA PRO A 731 31.30 -18.76 8.26
C PRO A 731 32.56 -17.92 8.06
N PHE A 732 32.49 -16.83 7.30
CA PHE A 732 33.66 -16.04 6.91
C PHE A 732 33.84 -14.80 7.78
N GLN A 733 35.10 -14.33 7.87
CA GLN A 733 35.46 -13.07 8.50
C GLN A 733 36.09 -12.12 7.46
N PHE A 734 35.57 -10.91 7.36
CA PHE A 734 36.06 -9.89 6.45
C PHE A 734 37.18 -9.09 7.13
N VAL A 735 38.39 -9.14 6.57
CA VAL A 735 39.61 -8.51 7.09
C VAL A 735 40.34 -7.76 5.96
N GLU A 736 41.21 -6.80 6.32
CA GLU A 736 41.98 -6.05 5.32
C GLU A 736 42.98 -6.96 4.57
N THR A 737 43.64 -7.89 5.31
CA THR A 737 44.60 -8.81 4.74
C THR A 737 44.20 -10.25 5.10
N PRO A 738 43.54 -10.97 4.18
CA PRO A 738 43.23 -12.39 4.39
C PRO A 738 44.46 -13.26 4.60
N THR A 739 44.51 -14.00 5.70
CA THR A 739 45.61 -14.88 6.04
C THR A 739 45.18 -16.32 6.36
N GLU A 740 43.87 -16.54 6.61
CA GLU A 740 43.30 -17.83 6.95
C GLU A 740 42.21 -18.22 5.93
N GLU A 741 41.87 -19.50 5.86
CA GLU A 741 40.88 -20.04 4.91
C GLU A 741 39.49 -19.38 5.05
N HIS A 742 39.10 -19.05 6.26
CA HIS A 742 37.82 -18.39 6.57
C HIS A 742 37.87 -16.86 6.43
N HIS A 743 39.02 -16.27 6.11
CA HIS A 743 39.14 -14.83 5.84
C HIS A 743 38.71 -14.47 4.42
N ARG A 744 38.03 -13.31 4.31
CA ARG A 744 37.65 -12.68 3.04
C ARG A 744 38.07 -11.20 3.06
N PRO A 745 38.42 -10.60 1.91
CA PRO A 745 38.80 -9.20 1.86
C PRO A 745 37.61 -8.31 2.24
N ILE A 746 37.88 -7.31 3.10
CA ILE A 746 36.85 -6.31 3.46
C ILE A 746 36.60 -5.37 2.27
N ASN A 747 35.34 -5.04 2.04
CA ASN A 747 34.93 -4.04 1.05
C ASN A 747 34.20 -2.88 1.75
N ASN A 748 34.91 -1.81 2.06
CA ASN A 748 34.38 -0.63 2.74
C ASN A 748 33.41 0.16 1.86
N GLU A 749 33.61 0.21 0.53
CA GLU A 749 32.69 0.88 -0.41
C GLU A 749 31.32 0.21 -0.43
N LEU A 750 31.29 -1.12 -0.32
CA LEU A 750 30.05 -1.88 -0.28
C LEU A 750 29.23 -1.54 0.97
N LYS A 751 29.87 -1.41 2.13
CA LYS A 751 29.22 -0.99 3.37
C LYS A 751 28.58 0.41 3.22
N ASP A 752 29.28 1.32 2.60
CA ASP A 752 28.81 2.67 2.33
C ASP A 752 27.63 2.67 1.33
N LYS A 753 27.73 1.90 0.24
CA LYS A 753 26.64 1.73 -0.72
C LYS A 753 25.37 1.19 -0.03
N ILE A 754 25.49 0.12 0.73
CA ILE A 754 24.35 -0.50 1.42
C ILE A 754 23.72 0.46 2.45
N SER A 755 24.55 1.24 3.18
CA SER A 755 24.04 2.14 4.23
C SER A 755 23.45 3.45 3.71
N LYS A 756 23.81 3.90 2.49
CA LYS A 756 23.45 5.23 1.95
C LYS A 756 22.56 5.17 0.71
N SER A 757 22.74 4.17 -0.20
CA SER A 757 22.01 4.12 -1.45
C SER A 757 20.53 3.72 -1.27
N ALA A 758 19.64 4.49 -1.86
CA ALA A 758 18.22 4.13 -1.96
C ALA A 758 18.01 2.98 -2.96
N GLU A 759 18.80 2.93 -4.05
CA GLU A 759 18.72 1.92 -5.10
C GLU A 759 18.95 0.50 -4.55
N TRP A 760 19.93 0.33 -3.64
CA TRP A 760 20.19 -0.95 -2.97
C TRP A 760 19.04 -1.39 -2.08
N ARG A 761 18.44 -0.46 -1.35
CA ARG A 761 17.23 -0.70 -0.55
C ARG A 761 16.07 -1.16 -1.44
N ASP A 762 15.84 -0.41 -2.51
CA ASP A 762 14.73 -0.58 -3.43
C ASP A 762 14.85 -1.92 -4.18
N GLU A 763 16.04 -2.24 -4.65
CA GLU A 763 16.27 -3.52 -5.31
C GLU A 763 16.17 -4.70 -4.34
N PHE A 764 16.66 -4.55 -3.10
CA PHE A 764 16.57 -5.62 -2.12
C PHE A 764 15.11 -5.98 -1.78
N ILE A 765 14.24 -4.97 -1.61
CA ILE A 765 12.81 -5.25 -1.35
C ILE A 765 12.13 -5.89 -2.57
N LEU A 766 12.46 -5.50 -3.79
CA LEU A 766 11.97 -6.16 -5.01
C LEU A 766 12.43 -7.62 -5.09
N MET A 767 13.69 -7.92 -4.76
CA MET A 767 14.18 -9.30 -4.66
C MET A 767 13.41 -10.15 -3.65
N LEU A 768 13.00 -9.56 -2.51
CA LEU A 768 12.17 -10.26 -1.53
C LEU A 768 10.75 -10.51 -2.07
N LEU A 769 10.16 -9.54 -2.77
CA LEU A 769 8.86 -9.69 -3.42
C LEU A 769 8.89 -10.78 -4.50
N ASP A 770 9.95 -10.86 -5.29
CA ASP A 770 10.15 -11.90 -6.30
C ASP A 770 10.34 -13.30 -5.68
N ALA A 771 10.98 -13.37 -4.51
CA ALA A 771 11.17 -14.63 -3.79
C ALA A 771 9.88 -15.13 -3.10
N PHE A 772 8.95 -14.24 -2.74
CA PHE A 772 7.76 -14.56 -1.97
C PHE A 772 6.83 -15.60 -2.64
N PRO A 773 6.51 -15.56 -3.95
CA PRO A 773 5.65 -16.55 -4.59
C PRO A 773 6.20 -17.97 -4.55
N SER A 774 7.52 -18.13 -4.40
CA SER A 774 8.20 -19.44 -4.33
C SER A 774 8.04 -20.14 -2.96
N ILE A 775 7.45 -19.45 -1.96
CA ILE A 775 7.30 -19.97 -0.61
C ILE A 775 6.11 -20.93 -0.52
N GLY A 776 6.41 -22.23 -0.44
CA GLY A 776 5.44 -23.30 -0.31
C GLY A 776 4.82 -23.42 1.09
N SER A 777 4.32 -24.62 1.42
CA SER A 777 3.79 -24.96 2.76
C SER A 777 4.88 -25.07 3.86
N SER A 778 6.16 -25.17 3.47
CA SER A 778 7.32 -25.21 4.37
C SER A 778 8.49 -24.43 3.78
N LEU A 779 9.32 -23.85 4.62
CA LEU A 779 10.62 -23.31 4.23
C LEU A 779 11.64 -24.45 4.19
N LYS A 780 12.06 -24.85 3.00
CA LYS A 780 13.13 -25.84 2.85
C LYS A 780 14.44 -25.25 3.34
N MET A 781 14.95 -25.75 4.46
CA MET A 781 16.25 -25.36 5.00
C MET A 781 17.38 -25.83 4.08
N SER A 782 18.47 -25.07 4.01
CA SER A 782 19.72 -25.53 3.44
C SER A 782 20.37 -26.61 4.30
N LYS A 783 21.27 -27.40 3.73
CA LYS A 783 21.99 -28.44 4.45
C LYS A 783 22.79 -27.88 5.64
N ASN A 784 23.43 -26.72 5.44
CA ASN A 784 24.24 -26.07 6.46
C ASN A 784 23.40 -25.62 7.64
N VAL A 785 22.23 -25.05 7.40
CA VAL A 785 21.28 -24.63 8.46
C VAL A 785 20.73 -25.83 9.22
N VAL A 786 20.45 -26.95 8.55
CA VAL A 786 20.03 -28.21 9.21
C VAL A 786 21.11 -28.72 10.14
N LEU A 787 22.37 -28.80 9.66
CA LEU A 787 23.50 -29.27 10.46
C LEU A 787 23.76 -28.35 11.65
N ALA A 788 23.94 -27.04 11.42
CA ALA A 788 24.20 -26.06 12.49
C ALA A 788 23.09 -26.05 13.56
N THR A 789 21.81 -26.20 13.13
CA THR A 789 20.69 -26.27 14.07
C THR A 789 20.72 -27.55 14.88
N LYS A 790 21.03 -28.70 14.26
CA LYS A 790 21.14 -29.98 14.93
C LYS A 790 22.28 -29.96 15.96
N ASP A 791 23.46 -29.48 15.56
CA ASP A 791 24.64 -29.43 16.43
C ASP A 791 24.37 -28.53 17.64
N TYR A 792 23.85 -27.32 17.43
CA TYR A 792 23.49 -26.41 18.51
C TYR A 792 22.46 -27.02 19.47
N LEU A 793 21.42 -27.69 18.98
CA LEU A 793 20.41 -28.31 19.83
C LEU A 793 20.97 -29.52 20.62
N THR A 794 21.91 -30.25 20.02
CA THR A 794 22.60 -31.36 20.68
C THR A 794 23.54 -30.85 21.79
N ASP A 795 24.35 -29.83 21.50
CA ASP A 795 25.26 -29.22 22.47
C ASP A 795 24.55 -28.58 23.68
N ASN A 796 23.32 -28.09 23.44
CA ASN A 796 22.47 -27.50 24.49
C ASN A 796 21.66 -28.55 25.29
N ASP A 797 21.54 -29.78 24.82
CA ASP A 797 20.88 -30.90 25.51
C ASP A 797 21.95 -31.82 26.06
N ALA A 798 22.38 -31.58 27.33
CA ALA A 798 23.43 -32.33 27.96
C ALA A 798 23.19 -33.86 27.88
N LEU A 799 21.93 -34.33 27.88
CA LEU A 799 21.61 -35.73 27.71
C LEU A 799 21.75 -36.17 26.26
N ALA A 800 21.29 -35.33 25.31
CA ALA A 800 21.35 -35.63 23.88
C ALA A 800 22.81 -35.69 23.36
N SER A 801 23.72 -34.92 23.95
CA SER A 801 25.17 -35.02 23.68
C SER A 801 25.84 -36.16 24.42
N TRP A 802 25.53 -36.35 25.74
CA TRP A 802 26.12 -37.39 26.57
C TRP A 802 25.73 -38.80 26.10
N LEU A 803 24.44 -39.00 25.73
CA LEU A 803 23.94 -40.33 25.40
C LEU A 803 24.67 -40.99 24.21
N PRO A 804 24.79 -40.34 23.03
CA PRO A 804 25.50 -40.93 21.89
C PRO A 804 27.01 -40.94 22.05
N ALA A 805 27.60 -40.13 22.95
CA ALA A 805 29.03 -40.16 23.24
C ALA A 805 29.43 -41.44 23.97
N TYR A 806 28.60 -41.94 24.90
CA TYR A 806 28.91 -43.06 25.75
C TYR A 806 28.10 -44.32 25.47
N TYR A 807 26.99 -44.22 24.72
CA TYR A 807 26.07 -45.34 24.49
C TYR A 807 25.61 -45.48 23.04
N ASP A 808 25.41 -46.72 22.62
CA ASP A 808 24.70 -47.08 21.42
C ASP A 808 23.22 -47.36 21.79
N ILE A 809 22.30 -46.67 21.10
CA ILE A 809 20.85 -46.76 21.31
C ILE A 809 20.14 -47.47 20.18
N THR A 810 20.85 -47.97 19.18
CA THR A 810 20.30 -48.68 18.02
C THR A 810 20.12 -50.18 18.26
N VAL A 811 20.53 -50.67 19.42
CA VAL A 811 20.46 -52.10 19.78
C VAL A 811 19.04 -52.55 20.14
N SER A 812 18.86 -53.88 20.19
CA SER A 812 17.55 -54.50 20.43
C SER A 812 16.93 -54.14 21.79
N LYS A 813 15.70 -53.59 21.76
CA LYS A 813 14.93 -53.22 22.96
C LYS A 813 14.35 -54.46 23.68
N THR A 814 14.19 -55.59 23.01
CA THR A 814 13.65 -56.82 23.59
C THR A 814 14.70 -57.70 24.24
N ASP A 815 15.98 -57.57 23.87
CA ASP A 815 17.09 -58.33 24.41
C ASP A 815 17.56 -57.72 25.74
N LYS A 816 17.41 -58.53 26.81
CA LYS A 816 17.79 -58.09 28.19
C LYS A 816 19.26 -57.83 28.41
N ARG A 817 20.12 -58.20 27.48
CA ARG A 817 21.53 -57.77 27.47
C ARG A 817 21.72 -56.25 27.38
N TYR A 818 20.79 -55.62 26.72
CA TYR A 818 20.76 -54.18 26.46
C TYR A 818 19.81 -53.44 27.43
N TRP A 819 19.64 -53.98 28.63
CA TRP A 819 18.84 -53.37 29.71
C TRP A 819 19.80 -52.86 30.79
N LEU A 820 19.97 -51.56 30.93
CA LEU A 820 20.81 -50.92 31.92
C LEU A 820 20.00 -50.37 33.10
N PRO A 821 20.49 -50.54 34.37
CA PRO A 821 19.76 -50.05 35.53
C PRO A 821 19.58 -48.53 35.49
N ALA A 822 18.36 -48.07 35.74
CA ALA A 822 18.05 -46.66 35.67
C ALA A 822 18.80 -45.80 36.70
N LEU A 823 19.02 -46.33 37.89
CA LEU A 823 19.78 -45.63 38.94
C LEU A 823 21.26 -45.48 38.62
N GLU A 824 21.88 -46.45 37.96
CA GLU A 824 23.27 -46.39 37.53
C GLU A 824 23.45 -45.32 36.43
N LEU A 825 22.59 -45.32 35.45
CA LEU A 825 22.64 -44.35 34.33
C LEU A 825 22.46 -42.90 34.80
N ILE A 826 21.51 -42.65 35.72
CA ILE A 826 21.32 -41.28 36.24
C ILE A 826 22.49 -40.84 37.13
N ALA A 827 23.07 -41.79 37.93
CA ALA A 827 24.23 -41.49 38.75
C ALA A 827 25.44 -41.15 37.88
N GLN A 828 25.67 -41.91 36.81
CA GLN A 828 26.76 -41.64 35.87
C GLN A 828 26.56 -40.32 35.15
N PHE A 829 25.35 -40.06 34.62
CA PHE A 829 25.03 -38.77 33.96
C PHE A 829 25.31 -37.58 34.89
N ASN A 830 24.86 -37.65 36.15
CA ASN A 830 25.06 -36.57 37.11
C ASN A 830 26.53 -36.38 37.46
N ASN A 831 27.31 -37.47 37.49
CA ASN A 831 28.74 -37.41 37.75
C ASN A 831 29.52 -36.78 36.60
N ASP A 832 29.14 -37.14 35.36
CA ASP A 832 29.78 -36.64 34.13
C ASP A 832 29.33 -35.20 33.79
N ASN A 833 28.20 -34.76 34.36
CA ASN A 833 27.61 -33.42 34.06
C ASN A 833 27.32 -32.66 35.38
N PRO A 834 28.29 -32.23 36.16
CA PRO A 834 28.09 -31.59 37.47
C PRO A 834 27.40 -30.25 37.38
N ASP A 835 27.46 -29.60 36.22
CA ASP A 835 26.82 -28.30 35.94
C ASP A 835 25.30 -28.40 35.71
N VAL A 836 24.78 -29.61 35.48
CA VAL A 836 23.34 -29.86 35.27
C VAL A 836 22.65 -30.01 36.61
N LYS A 837 22.30 -28.89 37.26
CA LYS A 837 21.58 -28.90 38.54
C LYS A 837 20.17 -29.47 38.38
N ASP A 838 19.67 -30.18 39.41
CA ASP A 838 18.27 -30.63 39.50
C ASP A 838 17.82 -31.73 38.50
N MET A 839 18.72 -32.65 38.10
CA MET A 839 18.33 -33.81 37.31
C MET A 839 17.70 -34.87 38.22
N THR A 840 16.39 -34.82 38.41
CA THR A 840 15.64 -35.85 39.14
C THR A 840 15.41 -37.12 38.30
N ALA A 841 15.15 -38.24 38.91
CA ALA A 841 14.86 -39.51 38.21
C ALA A 841 13.64 -39.39 37.25
N ALA A 842 12.61 -38.64 37.64
CA ALA A 842 11.45 -38.42 36.80
C ALA A 842 11.78 -37.57 35.54
N LYS A 843 12.58 -36.54 35.72
CA LYS A 843 13.04 -35.67 34.62
C LYS A 843 13.98 -36.43 33.68
N PHE A 844 14.94 -37.20 34.24
CA PHE A 844 15.84 -38.04 33.46
C PHE A 844 15.08 -39.08 32.63
N LYS A 845 14.08 -39.75 33.23
CA LYS A 845 13.20 -40.68 32.51
C LYS A 845 12.54 -40.05 31.32
N THR A 846 11.90 -38.89 31.50
CA THR A 846 11.22 -38.18 30.40
C THR A 846 12.19 -37.83 29.28
N LEU A 847 13.40 -37.37 29.60
CA LEU A 847 14.41 -37.01 28.62
C LEU A 847 14.97 -38.23 27.87
N MET A 848 15.18 -39.36 28.56
CA MET A 848 15.61 -40.63 27.95
C MET A 848 14.57 -41.16 26.99
N GLU A 849 13.29 -41.13 27.36
CA GLU A 849 12.17 -41.53 26.49
C GLU A 849 12.07 -40.61 25.24
N MET A 850 12.28 -39.30 25.39
CA MET A 850 12.33 -38.34 24.27
C MET A 850 13.51 -38.58 23.31
N ASN A 851 14.62 -39.19 23.83
CA ASN A 851 15.75 -39.60 23.03
C ASN A 851 15.66 -41.06 22.53
N GLY A 852 14.47 -41.65 22.58
CA GLY A 852 14.21 -42.98 22.03
C GLY A 852 14.61 -44.18 22.93
N VAL A 853 14.98 -43.92 24.17
CA VAL A 853 15.37 -44.94 25.16
C VAL A 853 14.28 -45.09 26.23
N PRO A 854 13.32 -45.99 26.05
CA PRO A 854 12.22 -46.18 26.98
C PRO A 854 12.67 -46.87 28.26
N GLN A 855 11.90 -46.66 29.33
CA GLN A 855 12.14 -47.29 30.61
C GLN A 855 11.10 -48.38 30.84
N GLU A 856 11.61 -49.61 31.23
CA GLU A 856 10.75 -50.71 31.63
C GLU A 856 11.03 -51.15 33.10
N ARG A 857 10.03 -51.77 33.69
CA ARG A 857 10.15 -52.31 35.08
C ARG A 857 10.18 -53.83 35.06
N ALA A 858 11.32 -54.40 35.52
CA ALA A 858 11.39 -55.81 35.76
C ALA A 858 10.77 -56.12 37.13
N SER A 859 9.75 -56.98 37.20
CA SER A 859 9.05 -57.41 38.41
C SER A 859 9.83 -58.40 39.23
N ASN A 860 10.73 -59.17 38.59
CA ASN A 860 11.52 -60.23 39.21
C ASN A 860 13.02 -60.06 38.89
N ASN A 861 13.88 -60.65 39.68
CA ASN A 861 15.29 -60.77 39.36
C ASN A 861 15.48 -61.61 38.10
N PHE A 862 16.43 -61.27 37.25
CA PHE A 862 16.73 -62.00 36.03
C PHE A 862 18.23 -62.15 35.80
N LYS A 863 18.63 -63.22 35.12
CA LYS A 863 19.99 -63.42 34.63
C LYS A 863 20.12 -62.84 33.22
N THR A 864 21.21 -62.14 33.00
CA THR A 864 21.54 -61.54 31.67
C THR A 864 23.09 -61.52 31.57
N LYS A 865 23.55 -61.03 30.43
CA LYS A 865 24.99 -60.77 30.21
C LYS A 865 25.16 -59.25 30.11
N GLU A 866 26.25 -58.76 30.71
CA GLU A 866 26.71 -57.38 30.63
C GLU A 866 28.03 -57.35 29.88
N TYR A 867 28.17 -56.37 28.97
CA TYR A 867 29.43 -56.22 28.25
C TYR A 867 30.44 -55.47 29.10
N ASP A 868 31.56 -56.10 29.34
CA ASP A 868 32.68 -55.48 30.05
C ASP A 868 33.59 -54.79 29.05
N ILE A 869 33.64 -53.44 29.10
CA ILE A 869 34.39 -52.59 28.20
C ILE A 869 35.89 -52.74 28.27
N TYR A 870 36.42 -53.22 29.45
CA TYR A 870 37.86 -53.44 29.66
C TYR A 870 38.37 -54.80 29.14
N THR A 871 37.56 -55.84 29.33
CA THR A 871 37.90 -57.15 28.80
C THR A 871 37.36 -57.46 27.45
N LYS A 872 36.47 -56.58 26.90
CA LYS A 872 35.78 -56.81 25.67
C LYS A 872 34.96 -58.10 25.58
N GLU A 873 34.49 -58.62 26.72
CA GLU A 873 33.72 -59.86 26.76
C GLU A 873 32.41 -59.73 27.52
N TRP A 874 31.44 -60.56 27.14
CA TRP A 874 30.14 -60.64 27.80
C TRP A 874 30.21 -61.45 29.05
N ARG A 875 29.95 -60.88 30.28
CA ARG A 875 29.95 -61.54 31.60
C ARG A 875 28.49 -61.81 32.04
N ASP A 876 28.27 -62.96 32.70
CA ASP A 876 27.01 -63.29 33.31
C ASP A 876 26.78 -62.46 34.58
N VAL A 877 25.67 -61.75 34.62
CA VAL A 877 25.22 -60.88 35.72
C VAL A 877 23.83 -61.21 36.18
N ASN A 878 23.56 -61.12 37.45
CA ASN A 878 22.25 -61.22 38.08
C ASN A 878 21.70 -59.82 38.30
N ARG A 879 20.62 -59.43 37.59
CA ARG A 879 19.94 -58.14 37.75
C ARG A 879 18.78 -58.29 38.74
N LYS A 880 18.62 -57.30 39.65
CA LYS A 880 17.52 -57.25 40.63
C LYS A 880 16.25 -56.72 39.98
N ALA A 881 15.09 -57.04 40.57
CA ALA A 881 13.84 -56.36 40.21
C ALA A 881 14.00 -54.84 40.34
N GLY A 882 13.56 -54.10 39.36
CA GLY A 882 13.73 -52.63 39.32
C GLY A 882 13.41 -52.00 37.96
N SER A 883 13.72 -50.71 37.80
CA SER A 883 13.55 -49.96 36.55
C SER A 883 14.82 -50.00 35.70
N TYR A 884 14.69 -50.27 34.43
CA TYR A 884 15.77 -50.37 33.45
C TYR A 884 15.48 -49.53 32.22
N TYR A 885 16.50 -48.89 31.66
CA TYR A 885 16.46 -48.34 30.31
C TYR A 885 16.81 -49.46 29.32
N ILE A 886 15.97 -49.61 28.28
CA ILE A 886 16.06 -50.74 27.35
C ILE A 886 16.53 -50.28 25.96
N GLY A 887 17.22 -51.18 25.25
CA GLY A 887 17.81 -50.89 23.94
C GLY A 887 18.98 -49.92 24.01
N ILE A 888 19.86 -50.10 25.03
CA ILE A 888 21.01 -49.23 25.26
C ILE A 888 22.23 -50.07 25.64
N GLN A 889 23.36 -49.79 25.00
CA GLN A 889 24.65 -50.47 25.25
C GLN A 889 25.76 -49.42 25.40
N ARG A 890 26.67 -49.61 26.35
CA ARG A 890 27.85 -48.76 26.51
C ARG A 890 28.82 -48.99 25.33
N LYS A 891 29.31 -47.89 24.76
CA LYS A 891 30.33 -47.94 23.70
C LYS A 891 31.70 -48.32 24.25
N ASN A 892 32.52 -48.88 23.39
CA ASN A 892 33.93 -49.10 23.67
C ASN A 892 34.69 -47.78 23.56
N GLU A 893 35.68 -47.52 24.39
CA GLU A 893 36.49 -46.29 24.36
C GLU A 893 37.33 -46.12 23.09
N ASP A 894 37.44 -47.17 22.27
CA ASP A 894 38.23 -47.21 21.04
C ASP A 894 37.37 -47.00 19.75
N GLU A 895 36.02 -46.84 19.85
CA GLU A 895 35.11 -46.50 18.80
C GLU A 895 34.58 -45.03 18.93
#